data_4da47f033ef91e984d26e72098ca9eba
#
_entry.id   4da47f033ef91e984d26e72098ca9eba
#
_cell.length_a   1.000
_cell.length_b   1.000
_cell.length_c   1.000
_cell.angle_alpha   90.00
_cell.angle_beta   90.00
_cell.angle_gamma   90.00
#
_symmetry.space_group_name_H-M   'P 1'
#
loop_
_entity.id
_entity.type
_entity.pdbx_description
1 polymer ?
#
loop_
_entity_poly.entity_id
_entity_poly.type
_entity_poly.pdbx_seq_one_letter_code
_entity_poly.pdbx_strand_id
1 'polypeptide(L)'
;MLANRLDARESLSRDFRFVVEVISDDENIALKDVQGKMVTIDLVREDGTKRYFNGYVFEFRRDSTDGALVYYTMVLSPWLAYLRLRRDNYLFHNLSLGEQTDEIFADYPVHAWEMRVAGPDPTMTCACQYGETDYNYLHRRWEALGWYYWYEHTASGHKLILSDDSTSAPPIDGARTDIPFQREAGSMEDDGLGDWAPVRRLVPSSIALSSFDFKKPRPTAVDVPTTNEQGDVLRIESYEYAGAYGYTDLDGGDAQARIRIEEVEAMGKYFQGHGNDRTAQPGRRFELSNHFDVVQGGDHDFLILDVHHTANNNYQHADASLSRYANQITCSRTKVPWRPGRGYNSTEPKIYGLQTALVVGPPGEEIYTDEYGRVRVQFHWDRMGANDDRSSAWVRVATPWSGANFGMTSIPRIKSEVIVQFLDGNPDRPLITGMVPNADTMPAWDLPANKTQSGILSRSTPGGSYENANAIRFEDKKGSEQLWLHAEKDQLTEVEHDEDKWVGNDRRKTIDRDETSHIKRNRTETVDHDEKITIGDNRTEDVGKNESITIGGDRTKHVVRNEQDNIDMNWSTTVNMTKTEHIGMAYVQNVGMGRMENVGLGYDLNVGGIMATIVGVNQVTKVGNSISITAGDELSITVGQASLLMKSDGTIAINGHTFSVGTSDQQNFSADGNITMKAKKIQEN
;
A
#
# COMPACT_ATOMS: atom_id res chain seq x y z
N MET A 1 16.51 45.03 -8.10
CA MET A 1 15.22 44.59 -8.67
C MET A 1 14.10 45.11 -7.82
N LEU A 2 13.01 45.56 -8.45
CA LEU A 2 11.80 46.03 -7.78
C LEU A 2 10.62 45.16 -8.22
N ALA A 3 9.76 44.76 -7.29
CA ALA A 3 8.56 43.98 -7.61
C ALA A 3 7.54 44.89 -8.36
N ASN A 4 7.14 44.47 -9.56
CA ASN A 4 6.20 45.17 -10.40
C ASN A 4 4.80 44.56 -10.36
N ARG A 5 4.74 43.22 -10.44
CA ARG A 5 3.50 42.44 -10.41
C ARG A 5 3.68 41.21 -9.53
N LEU A 6 2.59 40.86 -8.86
CA LEU A 6 2.51 39.64 -8.06
C LEU A 6 1.25 38.88 -8.46
N ASP A 7 1.39 37.60 -8.78
CA ASP A 7 0.34 36.60 -8.83
C ASP A 7 0.73 35.50 -7.82
N ALA A 8 0.09 35.46 -6.70
CA ALA A 8 0.46 34.60 -5.61
C ALA A 8 -0.70 33.68 -5.19
N ARG A 9 -0.43 32.40 -5.07
CA ARG A 9 -1.39 31.40 -4.61
C ARG A 9 -0.86 30.69 -3.39
N GLU A 10 -1.69 30.62 -2.38
CA GLU A 10 -1.43 29.92 -1.12
C GLU A 10 -2.66 29.09 -0.76
N SER A 11 -2.44 27.88 -0.28
CA SER A 11 -3.53 26.99 0.14
C SER A 11 -3.13 26.13 1.32
N LEU A 12 -4.08 25.69 2.12
CA LEU A 12 -3.84 24.66 3.11
C LEU A 12 -3.32 23.38 2.45
N SER A 13 -2.33 22.80 3.07
CA SER A 13 -1.69 21.57 2.61
C SER A 13 -1.19 21.60 1.17
N ARG A 14 -0.81 22.76 0.67
CA ARG A 14 -0.21 22.91 -0.65
C ARG A 14 0.99 23.83 -0.62
N ASP A 15 1.92 23.58 -1.52
CA ASP A 15 2.99 24.50 -1.79
C ASP A 15 2.40 25.81 -2.33
N PHE A 16 2.82 26.91 -1.76
CA PHE A 16 2.54 28.19 -2.35
C PHE A 16 3.32 28.36 -3.64
N ARG A 17 2.78 29.17 -4.55
CA ARG A 17 3.43 29.54 -5.79
C ARG A 17 3.24 31.03 -6.02
N PHE A 18 4.33 31.78 -5.95
CA PHE A 18 4.33 33.22 -6.21
C PHE A 18 5.06 33.52 -7.50
N VAL A 19 4.35 34.04 -8.47
CA VAL A 19 4.89 34.51 -9.72
C VAL A 19 5.07 36.01 -9.60
N VAL A 20 6.30 36.46 -9.67
CA VAL A 20 6.68 37.84 -9.46
C VAL A 20 7.35 38.38 -10.69
N GLU A 21 6.73 39.36 -11.30
CA GLU A 21 7.42 40.20 -12.30
C GLU A 21 8.23 41.24 -11.56
N VAL A 22 9.52 41.29 -11.85
CA VAL A 22 10.42 42.28 -11.29
C VAL A 22 11.06 43.08 -12.41
N ILE A 23 11.36 44.34 -12.12
CA ILE A 23 12.04 45.25 -13.02
C ILE A 23 13.42 45.59 -12.46
N SER A 24 14.37 45.80 -13.38
CA SER A 24 15.74 46.17 -13.06
C SER A 24 16.30 47.06 -14.16
N ASP A 25 17.21 47.94 -13.80
CA ASP A 25 18.06 48.69 -14.72
C ASP A 25 19.30 47.90 -15.15
N ASP A 26 19.53 46.74 -14.52
CA ASP A 26 20.62 45.82 -14.88
C ASP A 26 20.12 44.74 -15.82
N GLU A 27 20.60 44.78 -17.07
CA GLU A 27 20.30 43.81 -18.12
C GLU A 27 21.14 42.52 -18.02
N ASN A 28 22.16 42.51 -17.18
CA ASN A 28 23.20 41.46 -17.13
C ASN A 28 23.08 40.57 -15.92
N ILE A 29 21.94 40.57 -15.24
CA ILE A 29 21.70 39.68 -14.09
C ILE A 29 21.79 38.22 -14.55
N ALA A 30 22.78 37.50 -14.07
CA ALA A 30 22.98 36.11 -14.40
C ALA A 30 21.87 35.27 -13.73
N LEU A 31 21.10 34.56 -14.53
CA LEU A 31 19.92 33.80 -14.03
C LEU A 31 20.28 32.80 -12.90
N LYS A 32 21.47 32.16 -13.04
CA LYS A 32 21.98 31.21 -12.03
C LYS A 32 22.30 31.84 -10.66
N ASP A 33 22.56 33.14 -10.63
CA ASP A 33 22.93 33.82 -9.38
C ASP A 33 21.69 34.14 -8.51
N VAL A 34 20.52 34.11 -9.12
CA VAL A 34 19.23 34.34 -8.47
C VAL A 34 18.54 33.00 -8.12
N GLN A 35 18.74 31.98 -8.94
CA GLN A 35 18.16 30.67 -8.73
C GLN A 35 18.54 30.09 -7.37
N GLY A 36 17.55 29.54 -6.65
CA GLY A 36 17.74 28.94 -5.33
C GLY A 36 17.91 29.95 -4.18
N LYS A 37 17.86 31.24 -4.45
CA LYS A 37 17.92 32.26 -3.39
C LYS A 37 16.55 32.45 -2.75
N MET A 38 16.56 32.77 -1.44
CA MET A 38 15.39 33.22 -0.74
C MET A 38 15.10 34.68 -1.15
N VAL A 39 13.87 34.93 -1.55
CA VAL A 39 13.34 36.24 -1.88
C VAL A 39 12.17 36.56 -0.97
N THR A 40 12.10 37.76 -0.47
CA THR A 40 10.99 38.28 0.34
C THR A 40 10.39 39.50 -0.33
N ILE A 41 9.05 39.51 -0.42
CA ILE A 41 8.26 40.62 -0.93
C ILE A 41 7.43 41.14 0.24
N ASP A 42 7.46 42.43 0.44
CA ASP A 42 6.69 43.10 1.48
C ASP A 42 5.39 43.68 0.91
N LEU A 43 4.27 43.36 1.51
CA LEU A 43 2.99 44.00 1.24
C LEU A 43 2.60 44.79 2.51
N VAL A 44 2.42 46.11 2.37
CA VAL A 44 2.04 46.98 3.47
C VAL A 44 0.53 46.84 3.71
N ARG A 45 0.13 46.50 4.93
CA ARG A 45 -1.26 46.42 5.37
C ARG A 45 -1.81 47.83 5.69
N GLU A 46 -3.11 47.91 5.85
CA GLU A 46 -3.80 49.14 6.21
C GLU A 46 -3.27 49.76 7.54
N ASP A 47 -2.99 48.90 8.51
CA ASP A 47 -2.45 49.30 9.82
C ASP A 47 -0.95 49.67 9.81
N GLY A 48 -0.31 49.64 8.64
CA GLY A 48 1.11 49.90 8.44
C GLY A 48 2.02 48.73 8.77
N THR A 49 1.50 47.62 9.24
CA THR A 49 2.27 46.40 9.41
C THR A 49 2.56 45.76 8.04
N LYS A 50 3.46 44.79 8.02
CA LYS A 50 3.85 44.14 6.76
C LYS A 50 3.36 42.70 6.73
N ARG A 51 2.80 42.31 5.60
CA ARG A 51 2.70 40.93 5.19
C ARG A 51 3.88 40.56 4.34
N TYR A 52 4.42 39.38 4.54
CA TYR A 52 5.57 38.90 3.79
C TYR A 52 5.14 37.76 2.86
N PHE A 53 5.65 37.78 1.63
CA PHE A 53 5.62 36.68 0.69
C PHE A 53 7.06 36.29 0.41
N ASN A 54 7.52 35.20 0.96
CA ASN A 54 8.87 34.74 0.73
C ASN A 54 8.90 33.27 0.29
N GLY A 55 9.92 32.99 -0.51
CA GLY A 55 10.15 31.67 -1.05
C GLY A 55 11.47 31.58 -1.76
N TYR A 56 11.85 30.37 -2.11
CA TYR A 56 13.03 30.12 -2.91
C TYR A 56 12.72 30.29 -4.38
N VAL A 57 13.64 30.86 -5.15
CA VAL A 57 13.49 31.04 -6.60
C VAL A 57 13.73 29.70 -7.29
N PHE A 58 12.66 29.06 -7.73
CA PHE A 58 12.73 27.81 -8.49
C PHE A 58 12.85 28.06 -9.98
N GLU A 59 12.31 29.17 -10.49
CA GLU A 59 12.44 29.58 -11.88
C GLU A 59 12.75 31.08 -11.92
N PHE A 60 13.69 31.46 -12.75
CA PHE A 60 14.04 32.85 -13.02
C PHE A 60 14.31 33.01 -14.51
N ARG A 61 13.63 33.96 -15.12
CA ARG A 61 13.79 34.24 -16.56
C ARG A 61 13.77 35.70 -16.84
N ARG A 62 14.43 36.10 -17.90
CA ARG A 62 14.38 37.44 -18.48
C ARG A 62 13.30 37.42 -19.58
N ASP A 63 12.27 38.26 -19.47
CA ASP A 63 11.14 38.28 -20.36
C ASP A 63 11.32 39.27 -21.52
N SER A 64 11.61 40.55 -21.20
CA SER A 64 11.66 41.61 -22.18
C SER A 64 12.46 42.83 -21.67
N THR A 65 12.62 43.82 -22.54
CA THR A 65 13.12 45.14 -22.16
C THR A 65 12.32 46.21 -22.92
N ASP A 66 12.10 47.34 -22.28
CA ASP A 66 11.55 48.55 -22.93
C ASP A 66 12.63 49.57 -23.35
N GLY A 67 13.91 49.21 -23.19
CA GLY A 67 15.05 50.05 -23.47
C GLY A 67 15.61 50.83 -22.29
N ALA A 68 14.85 50.96 -21.22
CA ALA A 68 15.27 51.57 -19.97
C ALA A 68 15.30 50.56 -18.82
N LEU A 69 14.35 49.66 -18.82
CA LEU A 69 14.18 48.62 -17.79
C LEU A 69 14.12 47.25 -18.44
N VAL A 70 14.59 46.28 -17.71
CA VAL A 70 14.48 44.84 -18.05
C VAL A 70 13.50 44.18 -17.13
N TYR A 71 12.63 43.41 -17.73
CA TYR A 71 11.59 42.65 -17.03
C TYR A 71 12.08 41.22 -16.84
N TYR A 72 11.99 40.79 -15.59
CA TYR A 72 12.28 39.40 -15.20
C TYR A 72 11.06 38.82 -14.52
N THR A 73 10.82 37.56 -14.72
CA THR A 73 9.85 36.79 -13.95
C THR A 73 10.57 35.79 -13.07
N MET A 74 10.22 35.77 -11.80
CA MET A 74 10.64 34.73 -10.88
C MET A 74 9.44 33.96 -10.32
N VAL A 75 9.63 32.65 -10.17
CA VAL A 75 8.66 31.80 -9.48
C VAL A 75 9.25 31.39 -8.15
N LEU A 76 8.57 31.80 -7.10
CA LEU A 76 8.94 31.49 -5.72
C LEU A 76 8.09 30.31 -5.24
N SER A 77 8.77 29.35 -4.62
CA SER A 77 8.13 28.16 -4.00
C SER A 77 8.70 27.94 -2.59
N PRO A 78 7.99 27.19 -1.74
CA PRO A 78 8.51 26.88 -0.41
C PRO A 78 9.73 25.97 -0.45
N TRP A 79 10.46 25.92 0.67
CA TRP A 79 11.55 24.96 0.80
C TRP A 79 11.07 23.49 0.63
N LEU A 80 9.84 23.18 1.00
CA LEU A 80 9.24 21.85 0.83
C LEU A 80 9.26 21.38 -0.64
N ALA A 81 9.20 22.32 -1.59
CA ALA A 81 9.23 22.00 -3.01
C ALA A 81 10.55 21.30 -3.46
N TYR A 82 11.64 21.47 -2.72
CA TYR A 82 12.89 20.73 -2.97
C TYR A 82 12.69 19.22 -2.83
N LEU A 83 11.79 18.76 -1.99
CA LEU A 83 11.46 17.35 -1.80
C LEU A 83 10.93 16.68 -3.07
N ARG A 84 10.48 17.47 -4.04
CA ARG A 84 10.04 16.98 -5.37
C ARG A 84 11.22 16.57 -6.26
N LEU A 85 12.41 17.05 -5.94
CA LEU A 85 13.61 16.82 -6.76
C LEU A 85 14.33 15.52 -6.38
N ARG A 86 14.14 15.03 -5.16
CA ARG A 86 14.72 13.79 -4.68
C ARG A 86 13.69 12.66 -4.77
N ARG A 87 14.11 11.56 -5.40
CA ARG A 87 13.34 10.32 -5.44
C ARG A 87 14.16 9.23 -4.75
N ASP A 88 13.51 8.42 -3.93
CA ASP A 88 14.18 7.36 -3.21
C ASP A 88 13.37 6.06 -3.15
N ASN A 89 14.05 5.01 -2.68
CA ASN A 89 13.49 3.75 -2.23
C ASN A 89 14.07 3.49 -0.84
N TYR A 90 13.23 3.56 0.17
CA TYR A 90 13.67 3.50 1.56
C TYR A 90 12.65 2.79 2.45
N LEU A 91 13.13 2.07 3.45
CA LEU A 91 12.29 1.41 4.44
C LEU A 91 12.52 2.05 5.81
N PHE A 92 11.51 2.72 6.32
CA PHE A 92 11.49 3.22 7.69
C PHE A 92 11.06 2.10 8.64
N HIS A 93 11.80 1.88 9.70
CA HIS A 93 11.57 0.81 10.66
C HIS A 93 11.28 1.35 12.05
N ASN A 94 10.13 0.97 12.61
CA ASN A 94 9.73 1.31 13.97
C ASN A 94 9.80 2.82 14.27
N LEU A 95 9.36 3.62 13.32
CA LEU A 95 9.26 5.07 13.44
C LEU A 95 7.81 5.51 13.32
N SER A 96 7.46 6.52 14.10
CA SER A 96 6.21 7.25 13.91
C SER A 96 6.28 8.13 12.67
N LEU A 97 5.15 8.66 12.21
CA LEU A 97 5.16 9.53 11.04
C LEU A 97 5.87 10.86 11.31
N GLY A 98 5.78 11.38 12.53
CA GLY A 98 6.53 12.55 12.94
C GLY A 98 8.04 12.33 12.86
N GLU A 99 8.52 11.19 13.36
CA GLU A 99 9.94 10.80 13.31
C GLU A 99 10.42 10.60 11.85
N GLN A 100 9.59 9.97 11.00
CA GLN A 100 9.91 9.82 9.57
C GLN A 100 9.98 11.17 8.87
N THR A 101 9.09 12.11 9.22
CA THR A 101 9.08 13.47 8.70
C THR A 101 10.36 14.20 9.08
N ASP A 102 10.76 14.10 10.35
CA ASP A 102 11.97 14.73 10.87
C ASP A 102 13.23 14.16 10.20
N GLU A 103 13.30 12.85 10.04
CA GLU A 103 14.40 12.17 9.35
C GLU A 103 14.55 12.65 7.90
N ILE A 104 13.44 12.73 7.15
CA ILE A 104 13.48 13.23 5.77
C ILE A 104 13.87 14.71 5.74
N PHE A 105 13.30 15.53 6.61
CA PHE A 105 13.59 16.97 6.60
C PHE A 105 15.03 17.28 6.99
N ALA A 106 15.66 16.46 7.79
CA ALA A 106 17.06 16.61 8.17
C ALA A 106 18.02 16.60 6.96
N ASP A 107 17.63 15.96 5.87
CA ASP A 107 18.38 15.94 4.63
C ASP A 107 18.32 17.26 3.83
N TYR A 108 17.47 18.20 4.25
CA TYR A 108 17.26 19.50 3.59
C TYR A 108 17.71 20.64 4.49
N PRO A 109 18.92 21.19 4.32
CA PRO A 109 19.47 22.21 5.23
C PRO A 109 18.65 23.50 5.33
N VAL A 110 17.72 23.70 4.41
CA VAL A 110 16.85 24.89 4.36
C VAL A 110 15.51 24.68 5.06
N HIS A 111 15.29 23.50 5.65
CA HIS A 111 14.04 23.20 6.31
C HIS A 111 13.79 24.12 7.51
N ALA A 112 12.55 24.57 7.63
CA ALA A 112 12.06 25.30 8.78
C ALA A 112 10.62 24.86 9.03
N TRP A 113 10.39 24.13 10.10
CA TRP A 113 9.09 23.56 10.38
C TRP A 113 8.81 23.42 11.88
N GLU A 114 7.54 23.17 12.18
CA GLU A 114 7.06 22.94 13.53
C GLU A 114 5.89 21.96 13.48
N MET A 115 5.90 20.98 14.35
CA MET A 115 4.82 20.01 14.48
C MET A 115 3.86 20.44 15.60
N ARG A 116 2.58 20.58 15.26
CA ARG A 116 1.47 20.88 16.18
C ARG A 116 0.40 19.82 16.07
N VAL A 117 0.81 18.56 15.92
CA VAL A 117 -0.08 17.41 15.93
C VAL A 117 -0.32 17.00 17.38
N ALA A 118 -1.57 16.89 17.77
CA ALA A 118 -1.98 16.51 19.12
C ALA A 118 -2.56 15.09 19.19
N GLY A 119 -3.04 14.57 18.08
CA GLY A 119 -3.59 13.23 17.98
C GLY A 119 -2.54 12.12 17.96
N PRO A 120 -2.98 10.86 17.87
CA PRO A 120 -2.07 9.72 17.88
C PRO A 120 -1.14 9.70 16.67
N ASP A 121 0.14 9.46 16.95
CA ASP A 121 1.18 9.19 15.95
C ASP A 121 1.80 7.81 16.22
N PRO A 122 1.13 6.72 15.83
CA PRO A 122 1.57 5.38 16.18
C PRO A 122 2.83 4.99 15.40
N THR A 123 3.74 4.31 16.10
CA THR A 123 4.92 3.72 15.48
C THR A 123 4.55 2.70 14.43
N MET A 124 5.04 2.87 13.23
CA MET A 124 4.89 1.95 12.10
C MET A 124 6.03 0.93 12.11
N THR A 125 5.71 -0.36 12.16
CA THR A 125 6.73 -1.42 12.12
C THR A 125 7.60 -1.32 10.87
N CYS A 126 7.00 -0.97 9.75
CA CYS A 126 7.69 -0.76 8.49
C CYS A 126 6.83 0.15 7.61
N ALA A 127 7.45 1.16 7.06
CA ALA A 127 6.83 2.05 6.08
C ALA A 127 7.77 2.21 4.89
N CYS A 128 7.24 1.97 3.69
CA CYS A 128 8.03 1.93 2.47
C CYS A 128 7.82 3.20 1.65
N GLN A 129 8.91 3.86 1.33
CA GLN A 129 9.00 4.80 0.22
C GLN A 129 9.48 4.01 -1.00
N TYR A 130 8.71 3.96 -2.06
CA TYR A 130 9.04 3.16 -3.23
C TYR A 130 8.97 3.95 -4.53
N GLY A 131 10.12 4.27 -5.10
CA GLY A 131 10.20 4.93 -6.39
C GLY A 131 9.49 6.27 -6.46
N GLU A 132 9.26 6.89 -5.34
CA GLU A 132 8.55 8.15 -5.20
C GLU A 132 9.42 9.25 -4.63
N THR A 133 9.00 10.49 -4.82
CA THR A 133 9.71 11.62 -4.23
C THR A 133 9.43 11.71 -2.73
N ASP A 134 10.33 12.32 -1.98
CA ASP A 134 10.11 12.59 -0.55
C ASP A 134 8.84 13.40 -0.34
N TYR A 135 8.55 14.32 -1.24
CA TYR A 135 7.30 15.07 -1.27
C TYR A 135 6.08 14.16 -1.36
N ASN A 136 6.07 13.24 -2.32
CA ASN A 136 4.94 12.32 -2.50
C ASN A 136 4.77 11.40 -1.30
N TYR A 137 5.90 10.88 -0.78
CA TYR A 137 5.90 9.99 0.37
C TYR A 137 5.26 10.67 1.58
N LEU A 138 5.75 11.83 1.98
CA LEU A 138 5.24 12.53 3.16
C LEU A 138 3.78 12.93 2.98
N HIS A 139 3.41 13.45 1.81
CA HIS A 139 2.03 13.88 1.57
C HIS A 139 1.04 12.74 1.66
N ARG A 140 1.32 11.59 1.04
CA ARG A 140 0.40 10.46 1.15
C ARG A 140 0.28 9.90 2.57
N ARG A 141 1.34 10.02 3.38
CA ARG A 141 1.32 9.61 4.79
C ARG A 141 0.55 10.62 5.64
N TRP A 142 0.81 11.91 5.48
CA TRP A 142 0.08 12.95 6.18
C TRP A 142 -1.42 12.92 5.81
N GLU A 143 -1.72 12.85 4.53
CA GLU A 143 -3.10 12.74 4.02
C GLU A 143 -3.82 11.50 4.58
N ALA A 144 -3.12 10.38 4.73
CA ALA A 144 -3.71 9.17 5.31
C ALA A 144 -4.12 9.36 6.79
N LEU A 145 -3.36 10.14 7.55
CA LEU A 145 -3.67 10.48 8.94
C LEU A 145 -4.48 11.78 9.08
N GLY A 146 -4.83 12.42 7.95
CA GLY A 146 -5.57 13.67 7.95
C GLY A 146 -4.77 14.86 8.48
N TRP A 147 -3.44 14.75 8.47
CA TRP A 147 -2.58 15.87 8.82
C TRP A 147 -2.53 16.87 7.68
N TYR A 148 -2.48 18.15 8.04
CA TYR A 148 -2.44 19.25 7.10
C TYR A 148 -1.39 20.26 7.53
N TYR A 149 -1.00 21.16 6.61
CA TYR A 149 -0.01 22.19 6.92
C TYR A 149 -0.36 23.53 6.28
N TRP A 150 0.29 24.58 6.80
CA TRP A 150 0.33 25.91 6.21
C TRP A 150 1.71 26.51 6.42
N TYR A 151 1.93 27.66 5.81
CA TYR A 151 3.18 28.39 5.97
C TYR A 151 2.96 29.65 6.77
N GLU A 152 3.85 29.91 7.73
CA GLU A 152 3.96 31.18 8.41
C GLU A 152 5.14 31.96 7.82
N HIS A 153 4.86 33.14 7.26
CA HIS A 153 5.84 34.00 6.62
C HIS A 153 6.30 35.10 7.55
N THR A 154 7.62 35.32 7.61
CA THR A 154 8.27 36.38 8.40
C THR A 154 9.17 37.23 7.52
N ALA A 155 9.79 38.26 8.06
CA ALA A 155 10.79 39.06 7.33
C ALA A 155 12.00 38.24 6.88
N SER A 156 12.32 37.14 7.55
CA SER A 156 13.52 36.32 7.31
C SER A 156 13.26 35.01 6.55
N GLY A 157 12.02 34.65 6.31
CA GLY A 157 11.68 33.40 5.63
C GLY A 157 10.32 32.85 6.03
N HIS A 158 10.04 31.63 5.60
CA HIS A 158 8.80 30.94 5.91
C HIS A 158 9.08 29.65 6.69
N LYS A 159 8.12 29.29 7.54
CA LYS A 159 8.11 28.08 8.34
C LYS A 159 6.85 27.28 8.04
N LEU A 160 7.01 25.98 7.79
CA LEU A 160 5.90 25.05 7.65
C LEU A 160 5.37 24.66 9.03
N ILE A 161 4.08 24.73 9.22
CA ILE A 161 3.39 24.27 10.44
C ILE A 161 2.54 23.07 10.07
N LEU A 162 2.84 21.91 10.64
CA LEU A 162 2.11 20.67 10.44
C LEU A 162 1.17 20.43 11.62
N SER A 163 -0.11 20.16 11.36
CA SER A 163 -1.14 20.02 12.39
C SER A 163 -2.20 18.97 11.98
N ASP A 164 -3.00 18.57 12.94
CA ASP A 164 -4.13 17.64 12.77
C ASP A 164 -5.47 18.23 13.25
N ASP A 165 -5.50 19.44 13.74
CA ASP A 165 -6.72 20.10 14.21
C ASP A 165 -6.90 21.51 13.60
N SER A 166 -7.73 21.58 12.57
CA SER A 166 -8.06 22.84 11.89
C SER A 166 -9.06 23.72 12.64
N THR A 167 -9.73 23.17 13.64
CA THR A 167 -10.71 23.94 14.44
C THR A 167 -10.04 24.89 15.43
N SER A 168 -8.77 24.63 15.75
CA SER A 168 -7.92 25.45 16.61
C SER A 168 -7.06 26.48 15.86
N ALA A 169 -7.35 26.74 14.60
CA ALA A 169 -6.58 27.67 13.76
C ALA A 169 -6.42 29.04 14.43
N PRO A 170 -5.22 29.63 14.39
CA PRO A 170 -4.98 30.95 14.95
C PRO A 170 -5.72 32.04 14.14
N PRO A 171 -6.04 33.18 14.73
CA PRO A 171 -6.65 34.27 14.01
C PRO A 171 -5.70 34.86 12.96
N ILE A 172 -6.28 35.62 12.01
CA ILE A 172 -5.49 36.42 11.06
C ILE A 172 -4.56 37.37 11.79
N ASP A 173 -3.42 37.67 11.17
CA ASP A 173 -2.46 38.60 11.72
C ASP A 173 -2.95 40.04 11.52
N GLY A 174 -2.63 40.92 12.45
CA GLY A 174 -2.97 42.34 12.39
C GLY A 174 -3.71 42.83 13.64
N ALA A 175 -4.17 44.04 13.59
CA ALA A 175 -4.88 44.66 14.70
C ALA A 175 -6.33 44.17 14.84
N ARG A 176 -6.89 43.64 13.78
CA ARG A 176 -8.27 43.11 13.72
C ARG A 176 -8.26 41.59 13.62
N THR A 177 -9.28 40.96 14.15
CA THR A 177 -9.56 39.53 14.01
C THR A 177 -10.69 39.24 13.01
N ASP A 178 -11.33 40.30 12.50
CA ASP A 178 -12.43 40.25 11.55
C ASP A 178 -12.03 40.78 10.17
N ILE A 179 -12.74 40.31 9.16
CA ILE A 179 -12.70 40.84 7.78
C ILE A 179 -14.09 41.43 7.50
N PRO A 180 -14.22 42.74 7.27
CA PRO A 180 -15.49 43.35 6.99
C PRO A 180 -15.99 43.06 5.59
N PHE A 181 -17.29 42.84 5.47
CA PHE A 181 -18.00 42.85 4.19
C PHE A 181 -18.41 44.26 3.84
N GLN A 182 -18.03 44.70 2.64
CA GLN A 182 -18.31 46.06 2.15
C GLN A 182 -19.47 46.01 1.16
N ARG A 183 -20.58 46.68 1.51
CA ARG A 183 -21.81 46.67 0.69
C ARG A 183 -21.80 47.66 -0.46
N GLU A 184 -20.98 48.70 -0.39
CA GLU A 184 -21.00 49.77 -1.39
C GLU A 184 -19.84 49.62 -2.36
N ALA A 185 -20.20 49.38 -3.63
CA ALA A 185 -19.23 49.33 -4.75
C ALA A 185 -18.81 50.75 -5.14
N GLY A 186 -18.02 51.40 -4.31
CA GLY A 186 -17.67 52.79 -4.61
C GLY A 186 -16.19 53.14 -4.37
N SER A 187 -15.66 52.80 -3.27
CA SER A 187 -14.24 52.94 -3.00
C SER A 187 -13.81 51.82 -2.05
N MET A 188 -13.07 50.87 -2.55
CA MET A 188 -12.37 49.90 -1.70
C MET A 188 -11.10 50.59 -1.15
N GLU A 189 -11.26 51.62 -0.37
CA GLU A 189 -10.16 52.31 0.31
C GLU A 189 -9.68 51.47 1.49
N ASP A 190 -10.62 50.82 2.18
CA ASP A 190 -10.37 49.99 3.33
C ASP A 190 -10.27 48.49 2.93
N ASP A 191 -9.45 47.73 3.66
CA ASP A 191 -9.32 46.29 3.48
C ASP A 191 -10.61 45.55 3.86
N GLY A 192 -11.12 44.67 2.96
CA GLY A 192 -12.35 43.92 3.19
C GLY A 192 -12.75 43.02 2.00
N LEU A 193 -13.96 42.48 2.11
CA LEU A 193 -14.56 41.62 1.08
C LEU A 193 -15.71 42.37 0.40
N GLY A 194 -15.68 42.39 -0.94
CA GLY A 194 -16.77 42.94 -1.77
C GLY A 194 -17.81 41.88 -2.15
N ASP A 195 -17.41 40.63 -2.27
CA ASP A 195 -18.27 39.51 -2.58
C ASP A 195 -18.10 38.38 -1.55
N TRP A 196 -19.22 37.73 -1.24
CA TRP A 196 -19.24 36.56 -0.38
C TRP A 196 -20.36 35.60 -0.78
N ALA A 197 -19.99 34.39 -1.16
CA ALA A 197 -20.92 33.41 -1.69
C ALA A 197 -20.77 32.05 -0.97
N PRO A 198 -21.82 31.54 -0.35
CA PRO A 198 -21.85 30.17 0.14
C PRO A 198 -21.98 29.20 -1.02
N VAL A 199 -21.21 28.15 -0.98
CA VAL A 199 -21.27 27.07 -1.96
C VAL A 199 -21.61 25.76 -1.23
N ARG A 200 -22.58 25.02 -1.77
CA ARG A 200 -22.89 23.68 -1.31
C ARG A 200 -22.66 22.66 -2.44
N ARG A 201 -22.11 21.52 -2.05
CA ARG A 201 -21.84 20.41 -2.95
C ARG A 201 -22.39 19.14 -2.32
N LEU A 202 -23.02 18.30 -3.12
CA LEU A 202 -23.43 16.98 -2.65
C LEU A 202 -22.20 16.11 -2.43
N VAL A 203 -22.17 15.47 -1.27
CA VAL A 203 -21.12 14.55 -0.85
C VAL A 203 -21.76 13.30 -0.24
N PRO A 204 -21.04 12.20 -0.11
CA PRO A 204 -21.54 11.02 0.61
C PRO A 204 -22.02 11.37 2.01
N SER A 205 -23.03 10.66 2.47
CA SER A 205 -23.63 10.86 3.80
C SER A 205 -23.08 9.91 4.86
N SER A 206 -22.33 8.90 4.46
CA SER A 206 -21.59 8.02 5.38
C SER A 206 -20.37 7.43 4.69
N ILE A 207 -19.39 7.07 5.49
CA ILE A 207 -18.18 6.34 5.09
C ILE A 207 -18.20 4.99 5.79
N ALA A 208 -18.17 3.93 5.02
CA ALA A 208 -17.99 2.58 5.51
C ALA A 208 -16.62 2.05 5.09
N LEU A 209 -15.87 1.52 6.04
CA LEU A 209 -14.56 0.92 5.81
C LEU A 209 -14.58 -0.54 6.21
N SER A 210 -13.79 -1.35 5.51
CA SER A 210 -13.49 -2.72 5.92
C SER A 210 -12.01 -3.02 5.77
N SER A 211 -11.46 -3.76 6.70
CA SER A 211 -10.07 -4.21 6.67
C SER A 211 -9.97 -5.67 7.08
N PHE A 212 -8.89 -6.32 6.70
CA PHE A 212 -8.58 -7.71 7.06
C PHE A 212 -7.21 -7.80 7.71
N ASP A 213 -7.15 -8.40 8.88
CA ASP A 213 -5.90 -8.78 9.55
C ASP A 213 -5.82 -10.30 9.68
N PHE A 214 -4.73 -10.89 9.19
CA PHE A 214 -4.52 -12.34 9.30
C PHE A 214 -4.39 -12.83 10.75
N LYS A 215 -4.02 -11.96 11.68
CA LYS A 215 -3.95 -12.25 13.11
C LYS A 215 -5.34 -12.31 13.75
N LYS A 216 -6.30 -11.65 13.13
CA LYS A 216 -7.71 -11.66 13.47
C LYS A 216 -8.49 -11.94 12.18
N PRO A 217 -8.53 -13.20 11.68
CA PRO A 217 -8.94 -13.51 10.32
C PRO A 217 -10.44 -13.38 10.07
N ARG A 218 -10.97 -12.25 10.43
CA ARG A 218 -12.33 -11.81 10.12
C ARG A 218 -12.28 -10.36 9.67
N PRO A 219 -12.98 -9.99 8.61
CA PRO A 219 -13.06 -8.59 8.23
C PRO A 219 -13.62 -7.76 9.39
N THR A 220 -12.95 -6.67 9.66
CA THR A 220 -13.45 -5.66 10.61
C THR A 220 -14.04 -4.54 9.77
N ALA A 221 -15.31 -4.26 9.97
CA ALA A 221 -16.03 -3.22 9.24
C ALA A 221 -16.54 -2.16 10.21
N VAL A 222 -16.49 -0.92 9.76
CA VAL A 222 -16.97 0.27 10.48
C VAL A 222 -17.77 1.14 9.53
N ASP A 223 -18.74 1.87 10.06
CA ASP A 223 -19.58 2.82 9.32
C ASP A 223 -19.73 4.10 10.17
N VAL A 224 -19.36 5.23 9.59
CA VAL A 224 -19.44 6.52 10.25
C VAL A 224 -20.32 7.45 9.40
N PRO A 225 -21.50 7.82 9.90
CA PRO A 225 -22.35 8.80 9.23
C PRO A 225 -21.81 10.22 9.38
N THR A 226 -22.16 11.06 8.43
CA THR A 226 -21.89 12.50 8.54
C THR A 226 -22.64 13.12 9.71
N THR A 227 -21.97 14.03 10.37
CA THR A 227 -22.58 14.91 11.39
C THR A 227 -23.11 16.22 10.78
N ASN A 228 -22.79 16.49 9.52
CA ASN A 228 -23.17 17.70 8.79
C ASN A 228 -24.32 17.42 7.83
N GLU A 229 -25.56 17.68 8.26
CA GLU A 229 -26.74 17.48 7.45
C GLU A 229 -26.69 18.30 6.15
N GLN A 230 -26.96 17.64 5.06
CA GLN A 230 -26.98 18.24 3.72
C GLN A 230 -28.39 18.74 3.31
N GLY A 231 -29.37 18.61 4.18
CA GLY A 231 -30.78 18.86 3.89
C GLY A 231 -31.51 17.60 3.38
N ASP A 232 -32.64 17.81 2.73
CA ASP A 232 -33.46 16.69 2.19
C ASP A 232 -32.87 16.19 0.86
N VAL A 233 -31.78 15.42 0.97
CA VAL A 233 -31.09 14.85 -0.18
C VAL A 233 -30.96 13.34 -0.02
N LEU A 234 -30.71 12.67 -1.15
CA LEU A 234 -30.46 11.23 -1.16
C LEU A 234 -29.25 10.89 -0.29
N ARG A 235 -29.44 9.98 0.63
CA ARG A 235 -28.35 9.45 1.48
C ARG A 235 -27.57 8.44 0.68
N ILE A 236 -26.26 8.64 0.57
CA ILE A 236 -25.35 7.80 -0.20
C ILE A 236 -24.18 7.41 0.71
N GLU A 237 -23.97 6.12 0.83
CA GLU A 237 -22.81 5.55 1.49
C GLU A 237 -21.64 5.50 0.51
N SER A 238 -20.46 5.81 0.99
CA SER A 238 -19.20 5.50 0.30
C SER A 238 -18.49 4.38 1.04
N TYR A 239 -18.40 3.20 0.41
CA TYR A 239 -17.73 2.05 0.98
C TYR A 239 -16.33 1.87 0.38
N GLU A 240 -15.35 1.59 1.25
CA GLU A 240 -13.99 1.31 0.86
C GLU A 240 -13.45 0.08 1.59
N TYR A 241 -12.80 -0.80 0.86
CA TYR A 241 -11.93 -1.79 1.45
C TYR A 241 -10.54 -1.17 1.69
N ALA A 242 -10.21 -0.92 2.95
CA ALA A 242 -8.96 -0.26 3.34
C ALA A 242 -7.71 -1.14 3.15
N GLY A 243 -7.89 -2.32 2.56
CA GLY A 243 -6.82 -3.26 2.31
C GLY A 243 -6.48 -4.15 3.50
N ALA A 244 -5.53 -5.05 3.27
CA ALA A 244 -5.00 -5.88 4.34
C ALA A 244 -4.22 -5.01 5.32
N TYR A 245 -4.51 -5.20 6.62
CA TYR A 245 -3.85 -4.46 7.72
C TYR A 245 -4.08 -2.95 7.68
N GLY A 246 -5.16 -2.49 7.09
CA GLY A 246 -5.53 -1.07 7.10
C GLY A 246 -5.75 -0.56 8.54
N TYR A 247 -6.42 -1.38 9.34
CA TYR A 247 -6.55 -1.20 10.79
C TYR A 247 -6.75 -2.57 11.46
N THR A 248 -6.47 -2.65 12.77
CA THR A 248 -6.44 -3.93 13.50
C THR A 248 -7.64 -4.16 14.42
N ASP A 249 -8.39 -3.13 14.71
CA ASP A 249 -9.53 -3.14 15.61
C ASP A 249 -10.59 -2.09 15.21
N LEU A 250 -11.70 -2.09 15.90
CA LEU A 250 -12.81 -1.17 15.64
C LEU A 250 -12.41 0.29 15.90
N ASP A 251 -11.68 0.55 16.97
CA ASP A 251 -11.29 1.90 17.35
C ASP A 251 -10.40 2.54 16.28
N GLY A 252 -9.43 1.77 15.75
CA GLY A 252 -8.60 2.19 14.63
C GLY A 252 -9.40 2.38 13.35
N GLY A 253 -10.38 1.51 13.11
CA GLY A 253 -11.30 1.63 11.98
C GLY A 253 -12.17 2.88 12.09
N ASP A 254 -12.77 3.12 13.24
CA ASP A 254 -13.60 4.31 13.49
C ASP A 254 -12.78 5.60 13.36
N ALA A 255 -11.56 5.61 13.87
CA ALA A 255 -10.67 6.76 13.73
C ALA A 255 -10.38 7.07 12.27
N GLN A 256 -10.07 6.06 11.46
CA GLN A 256 -9.84 6.23 10.03
C GLN A 256 -11.12 6.66 9.30
N ALA A 257 -12.25 6.03 9.58
CA ALA A 257 -13.53 6.37 8.96
C ALA A 257 -13.94 7.82 9.30
N ARG A 258 -13.62 8.27 10.51
CA ARG A 258 -13.85 9.65 10.93
C ARG A 258 -13.00 10.63 10.13
N ILE A 259 -11.73 10.35 9.92
CA ILE A 259 -10.88 11.18 9.07
C ILE A 259 -11.48 11.22 7.64
N ARG A 260 -11.91 10.08 7.11
CA ARG A 260 -12.51 10.02 5.75
C ARG A 260 -13.82 10.80 5.65
N ILE A 261 -14.68 10.75 6.67
CA ILE A 261 -15.91 11.55 6.64
C ILE A 261 -15.62 13.05 6.77
N GLU A 262 -14.65 13.45 7.60
CA GLU A 262 -14.23 14.85 7.73
C GLU A 262 -13.65 15.39 6.40
N GLU A 263 -12.90 14.58 5.64
CA GLU A 263 -12.45 14.94 4.30
C GLU A 263 -13.62 15.27 3.36
N VAL A 264 -14.65 14.45 3.44
CA VAL A 264 -15.85 14.59 2.61
C VAL A 264 -16.67 15.79 3.05
N GLU A 265 -16.87 15.96 4.35
CA GLU A 265 -17.62 17.07 4.93
C GLU A 265 -17.00 18.43 4.60
N ALA A 266 -15.67 18.51 4.65
CA ALA A 266 -14.92 19.70 4.28
C ALA A 266 -15.19 20.19 2.85
N MET A 267 -15.50 19.25 1.95
CA MET A 267 -15.85 19.57 0.56
C MET A 267 -17.31 19.91 0.35
N GLY A 268 -18.19 19.54 1.29
CA GLY A 268 -19.64 19.67 1.16
C GLY A 268 -20.14 21.11 1.26
N LYS A 269 -19.45 21.94 2.01
CA LYS A 269 -19.82 23.35 2.18
C LYS A 269 -18.60 24.23 2.37
N TYR A 270 -18.46 25.18 1.50
CA TYR A 270 -17.41 26.18 1.56
C TYR A 270 -17.96 27.56 1.14
N PHE A 271 -17.13 28.58 1.30
CA PHE A 271 -17.46 29.94 0.98
C PHE A 271 -16.39 30.53 0.06
N GLN A 272 -16.79 31.38 -0.84
CA GLN A 272 -15.88 32.12 -1.71
C GLN A 272 -16.10 33.62 -1.51
N GLY A 273 -15.00 34.34 -1.40
CA GLY A 273 -15.02 35.79 -1.26
C GLY A 273 -13.99 36.43 -2.18
N HIS A 274 -14.29 37.63 -2.63
CA HIS A 274 -13.37 38.47 -3.38
C HIS A 274 -13.23 39.80 -2.65
N GLY A 275 -12.02 40.32 -2.59
CA GLY A 275 -11.76 41.57 -1.92
C GLY A 275 -10.33 42.07 -2.07
N ASN A 276 -9.94 42.88 -1.14
CA ASN A 276 -8.60 43.42 -1.06
C ASN A 276 -7.99 43.31 0.36
N ASP A 277 -8.56 42.46 1.21
CA ASP A 277 -8.05 42.32 2.58
C ASP A 277 -6.66 41.68 2.59
N ARG A 278 -5.68 42.46 3.03
CA ARG A 278 -4.25 42.08 3.05
C ARG A 278 -3.87 41.16 4.21
N THR A 279 -4.80 40.86 5.11
CA THR A 279 -4.59 39.93 6.23
C THR A 279 -4.93 38.48 5.88
N ALA A 280 -5.68 38.27 4.80
CA ALA A 280 -6.11 36.93 4.38
C ALA A 280 -4.94 35.99 4.12
N GLN A 281 -4.88 34.87 4.84
CA GLN A 281 -3.81 33.88 4.78
C GLN A 281 -4.36 32.48 5.09
N PRO A 282 -4.02 31.47 4.32
CA PRO A 282 -4.43 30.09 4.62
C PRO A 282 -3.94 29.63 6.01
N GLY A 283 -4.76 28.82 6.67
CA GLY A 283 -4.47 28.33 8.02
C GLY A 283 -4.77 29.34 9.13
N ARG A 284 -5.36 30.47 8.79
CA ARG A 284 -5.83 31.46 9.74
C ARG A 284 -7.37 31.50 9.75
N ARG A 285 -7.93 31.80 10.90
CA ARG A 285 -9.37 32.07 11.04
C ARG A 285 -9.67 33.56 11.12
N PHE A 286 -10.85 33.94 10.69
CA PHE A 286 -11.36 35.29 10.81
C PHE A 286 -12.85 35.31 11.09
N GLU A 287 -13.34 36.36 11.67
CA GLU A 287 -14.76 36.64 11.80
C GLU A 287 -15.23 37.49 10.62
N LEU A 288 -16.26 37.03 9.90
CA LEU A 288 -16.89 37.87 8.87
C LEU A 288 -17.78 38.87 9.53
N SER A 289 -17.51 40.16 9.36
CA SER A 289 -18.35 41.25 9.91
C SER A 289 -19.12 41.97 8.80
N ASN A 290 -20.17 42.70 9.21
CA ASN A 290 -21.03 43.54 8.34
C ASN A 290 -21.81 42.82 7.24
N HIS A 291 -21.73 41.50 7.13
CA HIS A 291 -22.52 40.71 6.18
C HIS A 291 -23.94 40.46 6.71
N PHE A 292 -24.94 40.46 5.84
CA PHE A 292 -26.34 40.30 6.24
C PHE A 292 -26.63 38.96 6.93
N ASP A 293 -25.93 37.88 6.56
CA ASP A 293 -26.07 36.57 7.19
C ASP A 293 -25.54 36.57 8.65
N VAL A 294 -24.63 37.46 8.97
CA VAL A 294 -23.98 37.57 10.29
C VAL A 294 -24.83 38.40 11.26
N VAL A 295 -25.46 39.43 10.76
CA VAL A 295 -26.29 40.37 11.57
C VAL A 295 -27.46 39.68 12.28
N GLN A 296 -27.85 38.48 11.83
CA GLN A 296 -28.94 37.68 12.41
C GLN A 296 -28.47 36.61 13.41
N GLY A 297 -27.24 36.67 13.87
CA GLY A 297 -26.70 35.72 14.86
C GLY A 297 -26.24 34.37 14.26
N GLY A 298 -25.96 34.37 12.99
CA GLY A 298 -25.34 33.21 12.31
C GLY A 298 -23.87 33.03 12.72
N ASP A 299 -23.39 31.84 12.53
CA ASP A 299 -21.98 31.49 12.72
C ASP A 299 -21.13 32.24 11.69
N HIS A 300 -20.19 33.04 12.15
CA HIS A 300 -19.39 33.98 11.34
C HIS A 300 -17.88 33.74 11.41
N ASP A 301 -17.46 32.63 12.03
CA ASP A 301 -16.06 32.28 12.18
C ASP A 301 -15.64 31.32 11.06
N PHE A 302 -14.65 31.73 10.28
CA PHE A 302 -14.22 31.03 9.07
C PHE A 302 -12.73 30.73 9.08
N LEU A 303 -12.37 29.54 8.64
CA LEU A 303 -11.01 29.13 8.32
C LEU A 303 -10.71 29.43 6.85
N ILE A 304 -9.63 30.12 6.58
CA ILE A 304 -9.16 30.38 5.21
C ILE A 304 -8.43 29.15 4.70
N LEU A 305 -8.93 28.61 3.60
CA LEU A 305 -8.38 27.40 2.95
C LEU A 305 -7.42 27.73 1.81
N ASP A 306 -7.77 28.74 1.02
CA ASP A 306 -7.06 29.13 -0.19
C ASP A 306 -7.13 30.62 -0.39
N VAL A 307 -6.04 31.21 -0.84
CA VAL A 307 -5.99 32.64 -1.23
C VAL A 307 -5.22 32.79 -2.53
N HIS A 308 -5.84 33.46 -3.47
CA HIS A 308 -5.19 33.92 -4.69
C HIS A 308 -5.05 35.44 -4.63
N HIS A 309 -3.82 35.91 -4.56
CA HIS A 309 -3.48 37.33 -4.49
C HIS A 309 -3.04 37.83 -5.86
N THR A 310 -3.48 39.00 -6.21
CA THR A 310 -2.98 39.75 -7.37
C THR A 310 -2.60 41.16 -6.93
N ALA A 311 -1.41 41.58 -7.31
CA ALA A 311 -0.96 42.93 -7.00
C ALA A 311 -0.16 43.50 -8.16
N ASN A 312 -0.22 44.78 -8.30
CA ASN A 312 0.67 45.52 -9.19
C ASN A 312 1.13 46.81 -8.54
N ASN A 313 2.36 47.17 -8.83
CA ASN A 313 2.96 48.40 -8.43
C ASN A 313 2.80 49.47 -9.53
N ASN A 314 3.00 50.71 -9.17
CA ASN A 314 2.81 51.84 -10.07
C ASN A 314 4.13 52.50 -10.55
N TYR A 315 5.23 51.80 -10.49
CA TYR A 315 6.56 52.35 -10.86
C TYR A 315 6.67 52.90 -12.29
N GLN A 316 5.79 52.47 -13.20
CA GLN A 316 5.83 52.84 -14.61
C GLN A 316 4.79 53.88 -15.02
N HIS A 317 3.97 54.35 -14.10
CA HIS A 317 2.85 55.23 -14.41
C HIS A 317 3.15 56.62 -13.86
N ALA A 318 3.28 57.62 -14.76
CA ALA A 318 3.44 59.02 -14.39
C ALA A 318 2.16 59.62 -13.79
N ASP A 319 1.01 58.99 -14.04
CA ASP A 319 -0.25 59.29 -13.39
C ASP A 319 -0.35 58.50 -12.10
N ALA A 320 -1.07 59.10 -11.12
CA ALA A 320 -1.39 58.48 -9.86
C ALA A 320 -2.35 57.29 -9.96
N SER A 321 -2.18 56.44 -10.98
CA SER A 321 -2.83 55.13 -10.99
C SER A 321 -2.28 54.36 -9.80
N LEU A 322 -3.15 54.21 -8.82
CA LEU A 322 -2.84 53.62 -7.55
C LEU A 322 -2.32 52.20 -7.73
N SER A 323 -1.31 51.84 -6.98
CA SER A 323 -0.97 50.42 -6.80
C SER A 323 -2.20 49.64 -6.40
N ARG A 324 -2.42 48.47 -6.96
CA ARG A 324 -3.65 47.72 -6.78
C ARG A 324 -3.33 46.38 -6.15
N TYR A 325 -4.09 46.01 -5.17
CA TYR A 325 -4.12 44.68 -4.59
C TYR A 325 -5.54 44.15 -4.59
N ALA A 326 -5.70 42.90 -4.91
CA ALA A 326 -6.95 42.17 -4.82
C ALA A 326 -6.68 40.72 -4.44
N ASN A 327 -7.63 40.11 -3.80
CA ASN A 327 -7.59 38.68 -3.52
C ASN A 327 -8.92 37.98 -3.71
N GLN A 328 -8.81 36.68 -3.87
CA GLN A 328 -9.91 35.74 -3.86
C GLN A 328 -9.62 34.72 -2.76
N ILE A 329 -10.58 34.49 -1.89
CA ILE A 329 -10.43 33.55 -0.79
C ILE A 329 -11.45 32.42 -0.91
N THR A 330 -11.06 31.24 -0.45
CA THR A 330 -11.96 30.11 -0.21
C THR A 330 -11.87 29.74 1.27
N CYS A 331 -13.01 29.59 1.92
CA CYS A 331 -13.10 29.39 3.35
C CYS A 331 -14.07 28.27 3.71
N SER A 332 -13.86 27.65 4.85
CA SER A 332 -14.83 26.77 5.50
C SER A 332 -15.22 27.36 6.88
N ARG A 333 -16.27 26.82 7.49
CA ARG A 333 -16.58 27.13 8.88
C ARG A 333 -15.51 26.55 9.79
N THR A 334 -14.97 27.34 10.70
CA THR A 334 -13.91 26.88 11.63
C THR A 334 -14.31 25.66 12.45
N LYS A 335 -15.58 25.53 12.80
CA LYS A 335 -16.10 24.37 13.54
C LYS A 335 -16.18 23.06 12.75
N VAL A 336 -16.03 23.10 11.43
CA VAL A 336 -16.00 21.92 10.56
C VAL A 336 -14.55 21.55 10.36
N PRO A 337 -14.10 20.39 10.87
CA PRO A 337 -12.74 19.96 10.67
C PRO A 337 -12.41 19.90 9.19
N TRP A 338 -11.29 20.48 8.81
CA TRP A 338 -10.79 20.39 7.44
C TRP A 338 -9.65 19.40 7.38
N ARG A 339 -9.71 18.50 6.40
CA ARG A 339 -8.68 17.52 6.12
C ARG A 339 -8.31 17.55 4.64
N PRO A 340 -7.03 17.39 4.28
CA PRO A 340 -6.68 17.07 2.90
C PRO A 340 -7.18 15.67 2.60
N GLY A 341 -7.88 15.50 1.49
CA GLY A 341 -8.27 14.17 1.04
C GLY A 341 -7.06 13.38 0.57
N ARG A 342 -7.11 12.05 0.67
CA ARG A 342 -6.08 11.21 0.08
C ARG A 342 -5.93 11.50 -1.41
N GLY A 343 -4.70 11.70 -1.86
CA GLY A 343 -4.41 12.11 -3.22
C GLY A 343 -4.55 13.62 -3.46
N TYR A 344 -4.68 14.42 -2.42
CA TYR A 344 -4.75 15.88 -2.53
C TYR A 344 -3.46 16.46 -3.15
N ASN A 345 -2.29 15.98 -2.73
CA ASN A 345 -0.99 16.30 -3.32
C ASN A 345 -0.20 15.08 -3.76
N SER A 346 -0.69 13.90 -3.45
CA SER A 346 0.05 12.66 -3.57
C SER A 346 -0.60 11.68 -4.51
N THR A 347 0.17 10.69 -4.89
CA THR A 347 -0.31 9.49 -5.57
C THR A 347 0.21 8.27 -4.83
N GLU A 348 -0.62 7.26 -4.64
CA GLU A 348 -0.16 6.03 -4.05
C GLU A 348 0.75 5.26 -5.00
N PRO A 349 1.99 4.95 -4.60
CA PRO A 349 2.83 4.07 -5.39
C PRO A 349 2.24 2.67 -5.39
N LYS A 350 2.24 2.02 -6.55
CA LYS A 350 1.74 0.67 -6.72
C LYS A 350 2.81 -0.22 -7.36
N ILE A 351 3.07 -1.34 -6.73
CA ILE A 351 3.98 -2.36 -7.25
C ILE A 351 3.12 -3.48 -7.83
N TYR A 352 2.90 -3.44 -9.13
CA TYR A 352 2.10 -4.45 -9.83
C TYR A 352 2.91 -5.64 -10.34
N GLY A 353 4.20 -5.43 -10.53
CA GLY A 353 5.12 -6.48 -10.97
C GLY A 353 5.61 -7.37 -9.83
N LEU A 354 6.15 -8.51 -10.20
CA LEU A 354 6.91 -9.34 -9.30
C LEU A 354 8.24 -8.67 -8.98
N GLN A 355 8.70 -8.85 -7.76
CA GLN A 355 10.05 -8.50 -7.35
C GLN A 355 10.71 -9.71 -6.70
N THR A 356 12.01 -9.68 -6.60
CA THR A 356 12.75 -10.64 -5.79
C THR A 356 13.45 -9.95 -4.63
N ALA A 357 13.71 -10.73 -3.60
CA ALA A 357 14.41 -10.28 -2.42
C ALA A 357 15.21 -11.44 -1.83
N LEU A 358 16.22 -11.13 -1.04
CA LEU A 358 16.99 -12.15 -0.33
C LEU A 358 16.44 -12.33 1.08
N VAL A 359 16.27 -13.56 1.51
CA VAL A 359 15.92 -13.86 2.89
C VAL A 359 17.10 -13.57 3.79
N VAL A 360 16.84 -12.87 4.88
CA VAL A 360 17.86 -12.43 5.84
C VAL A 360 17.49 -12.79 7.28
N GLY A 361 18.47 -12.72 8.16
CA GLY A 361 18.28 -12.99 9.58
C GLY A 361 19.54 -12.68 10.40
N PRO A 362 19.52 -12.99 11.70
CA PRO A 362 20.67 -12.76 12.58
C PRO A 362 21.90 -13.53 12.12
N PRO A 363 23.10 -13.02 12.40
CA PRO A 363 24.33 -13.72 12.10
C PRO A 363 24.40 -15.09 12.75
N GLY A 364 24.74 -16.11 11.96
CA GLY A 364 24.89 -17.49 12.42
C GLY A 364 23.63 -18.35 12.31
N GLU A 365 22.50 -17.77 12.03
CA GLU A 365 21.26 -18.50 11.74
C GLU A 365 21.18 -18.87 10.26
N GLU A 366 20.54 -20.02 9.99
CA GLU A 366 20.24 -20.46 8.63
C GLU A 366 18.74 -20.38 8.32
N ILE A 367 17.92 -20.47 9.36
CA ILE A 367 16.47 -20.36 9.30
C ILE A 367 16.03 -19.38 10.37
N TYR A 368 15.37 -18.31 9.98
CA TYR A 368 14.86 -17.31 10.92
C TYR A 368 13.40 -17.00 10.60
N THR A 369 12.53 -17.39 11.51
CA THR A 369 11.08 -17.29 11.31
C THR A 369 10.37 -17.03 12.64
N ASP A 370 9.15 -16.52 12.54
CA ASP A 370 8.25 -16.36 13.68
C ASP A 370 7.18 -17.47 13.75
N GLU A 371 6.24 -17.33 14.67
CA GLU A 371 5.13 -18.27 14.90
C GLU A 371 4.18 -18.44 13.70
N TYR A 372 4.16 -17.47 12.78
CA TYR A 372 3.35 -17.51 11.57
C TYR A 372 4.11 -18.02 10.34
N GLY A 373 5.35 -18.47 10.50
CA GLY A 373 6.18 -18.89 9.37
C GLY A 373 6.64 -17.73 8.50
N ARG A 374 6.64 -16.50 9.01
CA ARG A 374 7.11 -15.32 8.30
C ARG A 374 8.63 -15.27 8.33
N VAL A 375 9.21 -14.62 7.33
CA VAL A 375 10.65 -14.38 7.24
C VAL A 375 10.95 -12.90 7.04
N ARG A 376 12.20 -12.54 7.19
CA ARG A 376 12.68 -11.20 6.88
C ARG A 376 13.46 -11.21 5.59
N VAL A 377 13.40 -10.11 4.85
CA VAL A 377 14.01 -10.01 3.53
C VAL A 377 14.79 -8.70 3.36
N GLN A 378 15.79 -8.77 2.48
CA GLN A 378 16.47 -7.60 1.95
C GLN A 378 16.02 -7.40 0.51
N PHE A 379 15.36 -6.29 0.22
CA PHE A 379 15.03 -5.93 -1.15
C PHE A 379 16.26 -5.42 -1.90
N HIS A 380 16.37 -5.75 -3.18
CA HIS A 380 17.52 -5.34 -4.00
C HIS A 380 17.66 -3.82 -4.17
N TRP A 381 16.56 -3.11 -4.10
CA TRP A 381 16.53 -1.65 -4.21
C TRP A 381 16.79 -0.94 -2.87
N ASP A 382 16.69 -1.65 -1.76
CA ASP A 382 16.98 -1.06 -0.45
C ASP A 382 18.50 -1.01 -0.21
N ARG A 383 19.04 0.16 -0.47
CA ARG A 383 20.48 0.42 -0.34
C ARG A 383 20.94 0.67 1.09
N MET A 384 20.01 0.87 2.02
CA MET A 384 20.31 1.15 3.44
C MET A 384 20.17 -0.10 4.31
N GLY A 385 19.58 -1.14 3.79
CA GLY A 385 19.41 -2.40 4.50
C GLY A 385 20.75 -3.05 4.86
N ALA A 386 20.84 -3.55 6.07
CA ALA A 386 22.07 -4.15 6.62
C ALA A 386 22.27 -5.61 6.21
N ASN A 387 21.38 -6.20 5.44
CA ASN A 387 21.34 -7.63 5.11
C ASN A 387 21.27 -8.53 6.37
N ASP A 388 20.57 -8.07 7.37
CA ASP A 388 20.33 -8.77 8.63
C ASP A 388 18.84 -8.78 9.00
N ASP A 389 18.53 -9.22 10.20
CA ASP A 389 17.16 -9.28 10.72
C ASP A 389 16.47 -7.91 10.91
N ARG A 390 17.15 -6.81 10.60
CA ARG A 390 16.60 -5.45 10.65
C ARG A 390 16.21 -4.92 9.27
N SER A 391 16.54 -5.64 8.21
CA SER A 391 16.34 -5.16 6.83
C SER A 391 14.87 -5.07 6.39
N SER A 392 13.96 -5.75 7.06
CA SER A 392 12.51 -5.62 6.80
C SER A 392 11.66 -5.92 8.02
N ALA A 393 10.38 -5.66 7.94
CA ALA A 393 9.39 -6.29 8.81
C ALA A 393 9.25 -7.79 8.48
N TRP A 394 8.50 -8.52 9.30
CA TRP A 394 8.13 -9.89 9.03
C TRP A 394 7.21 -10.00 7.82
N VAL A 395 7.63 -10.74 6.80
CA VAL A 395 6.91 -10.95 5.55
C VAL A 395 6.30 -12.35 5.55
N ARG A 396 4.99 -12.44 5.27
CA ARG A 396 4.29 -13.72 5.16
C ARG A 396 4.77 -14.51 3.95
N VAL A 397 4.79 -15.84 4.11
CA VAL A 397 5.16 -16.77 3.05
C VAL A 397 3.92 -17.57 2.65
N ALA A 398 3.59 -17.56 1.37
CA ALA A 398 2.55 -18.41 0.82
C ALA A 398 3.02 -19.86 0.79
N THR A 399 2.10 -20.77 1.08
CA THR A 399 2.34 -22.21 0.96
C THR A 399 1.37 -22.83 -0.04
N PRO A 400 1.74 -23.93 -0.70
CA PRO A 400 0.84 -24.60 -1.64
C PRO A 400 -0.45 -25.11 -0.99
N TRP A 401 -0.42 -25.36 0.32
CA TRP A 401 -1.54 -25.90 1.06
C TRP A 401 -1.46 -25.47 2.53
N SER A 402 -2.55 -24.93 3.05
CA SER A 402 -2.65 -24.44 4.43
C SER A 402 -4.06 -24.60 4.98
N GLY A 403 -4.17 -24.99 6.22
CA GLY A 403 -5.42 -25.08 6.96
C GLY A 403 -5.17 -25.05 8.48
N ALA A 404 -6.19 -25.39 9.25
CA ALA A 404 -6.12 -25.41 10.72
C ALA A 404 -5.20 -26.54 11.22
N ASN A 405 -3.95 -26.23 11.44
CA ASN A 405 -2.91 -27.17 11.86
C ASN A 405 -2.62 -28.31 10.86
N PHE A 406 -2.86 -28.07 9.57
CA PHE A 406 -2.49 -29.00 8.53
C PHE A 406 -2.03 -28.25 7.27
N GLY A 407 -1.27 -28.93 6.41
CA GLY A 407 -0.81 -28.39 5.15
C GLY A 407 0.67 -28.67 4.86
N MET A 408 1.23 -27.91 3.96
CA MET A 408 2.63 -27.99 3.58
C MET A 408 3.38 -26.77 4.13
N THR A 409 4.43 -26.99 4.88
CA THR A 409 5.28 -25.93 5.44
C THR A 409 6.69 -26.05 4.92
N SER A 410 7.20 -24.97 4.36
CA SER A 410 8.60 -24.84 3.93
C SER A 410 9.02 -23.39 4.17
N ILE A 411 9.90 -23.22 5.16
CA ILE A 411 10.41 -21.90 5.49
C ILE A 411 11.60 -21.56 4.61
N PRO A 412 11.54 -20.46 3.83
CA PRO A 412 12.69 -20.01 3.07
C PRO A 412 13.89 -19.76 3.97
N ARG A 413 15.04 -20.29 3.58
CA ARG A 413 16.28 -20.14 4.34
C ARG A 413 16.94 -18.81 4.08
N ILE A 414 17.76 -18.35 5.02
CA ILE A 414 18.60 -17.17 4.85
C ILE A 414 19.46 -17.33 3.59
N LYS A 415 19.57 -16.28 2.78
CA LYS A 415 20.20 -16.20 1.46
C LYS A 415 19.39 -16.77 0.32
N SER A 416 18.26 -17.42 0.56
CA SER A 416 17.37 -17.82 -0.54
C SER A 416 16.76 -16.57 -1.20
N GLU A 417 16.69 -16.60 -2.52
CA GLU A 417 15.98 -15.59 -3.30
C GLU A 417 14.49 -15.94 -3.36
N VAL A 418 13.66 -15.02 -2.93
CA VAL A 418 12.21 -15.18 -2.87
C VAL A 418 11.51 -14.24 -3.84
N ILE A 419 10.40 -14.71 -4.38
CA ILE A 419 9.50 -13.90 -5.21
C ILE A 419 8.53 -13.18 -4.28
N VAL A 420 8.48 -11.86 -4.39
CA VAL A 420 7.63 -11.01 -3.58
C VAL A 420 6.58 -10.34 -4.45
N GLN A 421 5.35 -10.45 -4.02
CA GLN A 421 4.21 -9.67 -4.51
C GLN A 421 3.72 -8.74 -3.41
N PHE A 422 2.95 -7.75 -3.78
CA PHE A 422 2.43 -6.78 -2.84
C PHE A 422 0.90 -6.79 -2.88
N LEU A 423 0.28 -6.98 -1.71
CA LEU A 423 -1.18 -7.01 -1.61
C LEU A 423 -1.74 -5.68 -2.08
N ASP A 424 -2.67 -5.74 -3.02
CA ASP A 424 -3.25 -4.55 -3.68
C ASP A 424 -2.20 -3.60 -4.31
N GLY A 425 -1.01 -4.12 -4.57
CA GLY A 425 0.12 -3.33 -5.04
C GLY A 425 0.72 -2.41 -3.98
N ASN A 426 0.33 -2.49 -2.74
CA ASN A 426 0.80 -1.61 -1.68
C ASN A 426 2.22 -1.98 -1.23
N PRO A 427 3.21 -1.08 -1.37
CA PRO A 427 4.60 -1.35 -0.96
C PRO A 427 4.78 -1.76 0.49
N ASP A 428 3.86 -1.37 1.37
CA ASP A 428 3.91 -1.73 2.79
C ASP A 428 3.39 -3.15 3.07
N ARG A 429 2.88 -3.85 2.07
CA ARG A 429 2.18 -5.13 2.23
C ARG A 429 2.78 -6.25 1.39
N PRO A 430 4.08 -6.56 1.57
CA PRO A 430 4.74 -7.62 0.85
C PRO A 430 4.21 -9.01 1.25
N LEU A 431 4.17 -9.91 0.27
CA LEU A 431 3.82 -11.32 0.42
C LEU A 431 4.78 -12.15 -0.44
N ILE A 432 5.48 -13.08 0.16
CA ILE A 432 6.31 -14.03 -0.58
C ILE A 432 5.41 -15.10 -1.18
N THR A 433 5.52 -15.28 -2.50
CA THR A 433 4.69 -16.21 -3.28
C THR A 433 5.46 -17.36 -3.90
N GLY A 434 6.79 -17.34 -3.79
CA GLY A 434 7.64 -18.40 -4.32
C GLY A 434 9.12 -18.15 -4.06
N MET A 435 9.94 -19.03 -4.62
CA MET A 435 11.40 -18.95 -4.58
C MET A 435 11.97 -19.18 -5.97
N VAL A 436 13.12 -18.60 -6.24
CA VAL A 436 13.88 -18.83 -7.48
C VAL A 436 15.33 -19.14 -7.15
N PRO A 437 15.94 -20.09 -7.86
CA PRO A 437 17.38 -20.32 -7.70
C PRO A 437 18.18 -19.18 -8.36
N ASN A 438 19.38 -18.97 -7.82
CA ASN A 438 20.35 -18.06 -8.38
C ASN A 438 21.76 -18.68 -8.29
N ALA A 439 22.81 -17.92 -8.61
CA ALA A 439 24.18 -18.42 -8.61
C ALA A 439 24.68 -18.89 -7.24
N ASP A 440 24.14 -18.33 -6.15
CA ASP A 440 24.49 -18.71 -4.77
C ASP A 440 23.58 -19.82 -4.23
N THR A 441 22.39 -19.94 -4.79
CA THR A 441 21.36 -20.92 -4.39
C THR A 441 20.91 -21.75 -5.60
N MET A 442 21.84 -22.49 -6.15
CA MET A 442 21.63 -23.35 -7.32
C MET A 442 20.52 -24.38 -7.07
N PRO A 443 19.88 -24.88 -8.13
CA PRO A 443 18.89 -25.96 -8.01
C PRO A 443 19.41 -27.17 -7.24
N ALA A 444 18.49 -27.94 -6.69
CA ALA A 444 18.80 -29.09 -5.85
C ALA A 444 19.67 -30.16 -6.55
N TRP A 445 19.57 -30.26 -7.84
CA TRP A 445 20.38 -31.15 -8.69
C TRP A 445 21.01 -30.37 -9.83
N ASP A 446 22.23 -30.75 -10.21
CA ASP A 446 22.99 -30.07 -11.24
C ASP A 446 22.29 -30.11 -12.60
N LEU A 447 22.04 -28.93 -13.13
CA LEU A 447 21.47 -28.76 -14.45
C LEU A 447 22.53 -28.33 -15.47
N PRO A 448 22.42 -28.72 -16.75
CA PRO A 448 21.33 -29.49 -17.34
C PRO A 448 21.49 -31.02 -17.27
N ALA A 449 22.51 -31.51 -16.56
CA ALA A 449 22.83 -32.95 -16.52
C ALA A 449 21.68 -33.81 -15.98
N ASN A 450 21.01 -33.31 -14.95
CA ASN A 450 19.91 -33.99 -14.25
C ASN A 450 18.53 -33.40 -14.58
N LYS A 451 18.33 -32.93 -15.80
CA LYS A 451 17.06 -32.30 -16.22
C LYS A 451 15.83 -33.19 -16.17
N THR A 452 16.01 -34.48 -16.00
CA THR A 452 14.92 -35.45 -15.84
C THR A 452 14.60 -35.71 -14.36
N GLN A 453 15.34 -35.10 -13.45
CA GLN A 453 15.12 -35.25 -12.02
C GLN A 453 14.20 -34.15 -11.51
N SER A 454 13.29 -34.55 -10.62
CA SER A 454 12.40 -33.63 -9.88
C SER A 454 12.21 -34.15 -8.46
N GLY A 455 11.76 -33.27 -7.56
CA GLY A 455 11.47 -33.68 -6.20
C GLY A 455 11.79 -32.62 -5.14
N ILE A 456 12.05 -33.09 -3.92
CA ILE A 456 12.37 -32.27 -2.76
C ILE A 456 13.70 -32.76 -2.19
N LEU A 457 14.60 -31.81 -1.98
CA LEU A 457 15.86 -32.03 -1.27
C LEU A 457 15.96 -31.00 -0.15
N SER A 458 16.05 -31.48 1.08
CA SER A 458 16.28 -30.62 2.25
C SER A 458 17.79 -30.50 2.52
N ARG A 459 18.12 -29.80 3.58
CA ARG A 459 19.50 -29.70 4.08
C ARG A 459 19.49 -29.70 5.59
N SER A 460 20.39 -30.47 6.18
CA SER A 460 20.58 -30.41 7.63
C SER A 460 20.99 -29.01 8.08
N THR A 461 20.55 -28.60 9.24
CA THR A 461 20.86 -27.29 9.83
C THR A 461 21.13 -27.45 11.33
N PRO A 462 22.10 -26.69 11.89
CA PRO A 462 23.03 -25.81 11.19
C PRO A 462 24.21 -26.54 10.53
N GLY A 463 24.76 -25.94 9.50
CA GLY A 463 26.06 -26.31 8.95
C GLY A 463 26.06 -27.54 8.02
N GLY A 464 24.90 -28.01 7.56
CA GLY A 464 24.83 -29.16 6.65
C GLY A 464 25.47 -28.88 5.30
N SER A 465 26.23 -29.86 4.80
CA SER A 465 26.81 -29.84 3.43
C SER A 465 25.80 -30.34 2.41
N TYR A 466 26.22 -30.40 1.13
CA TYR A 466 25.40 -30.95 0.07
C TYR A 466 24.96 -32.40 0.33
N GLU A 467 25.78 -33.18 1.00
CA GLU A 467 25.50 -34.57 1.30
C GLU A 467 24.52 -34.74 2.48
N ASN A 468 24.37 -33.74 3.33
CA ASN A 468 23.52 -33.85 4.51
C ASN A 468 22.08 -33.39 4.19
N ALA A 469 21.26 -34.30 3.70
CA ALA A 469 19.95 -33.99 3.21
C ALA A 469 18.93 -35.10 3.41
N ASN A 470 17.67 -34.74 3.62
CA ASN A 470 16.56 -35.64 3.37
C ASN A 470 15.99 -35.34 1.99
N ALA A 471 15.60 -36.39 1.25
CA ALA A 471 15.15 -36.21 -0.11
C ALA A 471 13.99 -37.15 -0.53
N ILE A 472 13.18 -36.61 -1.43
CA ILE A 472 12.25 -37.34 -2.28
C ILE A 472 12.56 -36.91 -3.71
N ARG A 473 13.09 -37.84 -4.53
CA ARG A 473 13.49 -37.55 -5.89
C ARG A 473 12.80 -38.50 -6.86
N PHE A 474 12.29 -37.96 -7.92
CA PHE A 474 11.84 -38.69 -9.11
C PHE A 474 12.90 -38.56 -10.20
N GLU A 475 13.30 -39.68 -10.81
CA GLU A 475 14.05 -39.72 -12.04
C GLU A 475 13.11 -40.22 -13.13
N ASP A 476 12.81 -39.38 -14.12
CA ASP A 476 11.88 -39.67 -15.20
C ASP A 476 12.57 -40.04 -16.52
N LYS A 477 13.86 -40.30 -16.48
CA LYS A 477 14.59 -40.72 -17.66
C LYS A 477 14.11 -42.10 -18.10
N LYS A 478 13.50 -42.16 -19.31
CA LYS A 478 12.94 -43.37 -19.86
C LYS A 478 13.92 -44.55 -19.82
N GLY A 479 13.52 -45.62 -19.16
CA GLY A 479 14.31 -46.81 -18.94
C GLY A 479 15.27 -46.71 -17.74
N SER A 480 15.23 -45.63 -16.99
CA SER A 480 16.01 -45.43 -15.77
C SER A 480 15.19 -44.72 -14.71
N GLU A 481 13.89 -44.82 -14.77
CA GLU A 481 12.95 -44.21 -13.87
C GLU A 481 13.19 -44.67 -12.43
N GLN A 482 13.16 -43.71 -11.48
CA GLN A 482 13.41 -44.00 -10.08
C GLN A 482 12.65 -43.06 -9.16
N LEU A 483 12.01 -43.62 -8.14
CA LEU A 483 11.66 -42.85 -6.92
C LEU A 483 12.70 -43.15 -5.85
N TRP A 484 13.40 -42.12 -5.40
CA TRP A 484 14.41 -42.20 -4.35
C TRP A 484 13.94 -41.43 -3.10
N LEU A 485 13.86 -42.17 -1.99
CA LEU A 485 13.59 -41.63 -0.66
C LEU A 485 14.87 -41.76 0.15
N HIS A 486 15.33 -40.64 0.70
CA HIS A 486 16.53 -40.58 1.48
C HIS A 486 16.30 -39.83 2.80
N ALA A 487 16.73 -40.46 3.86
CA ALA A 487 16.78 -39.85 5.19
C ALA A 487 18.26 -39.77 5.63
N GLU A 488 18.70 -38.57 5.97
CA GLU A 488 20.06 -38.32 6.40
C GLU A 488 20.44 -39.10 7.67
N LYS A 489 19.50 -39.27 8.56
CA LYS A 489 19.74 -39.99 9.81
C LYS A 489 18.64 -40.98 10.12
N ASP A 490 17.51 -40.53 10.52
CA ASP A 490 16.41 -41.37 10.96
C ASP A 490 15.23 -41.22 10.03
N GLN A 491 14.61 -42.34 9.68
CA GLN A 491 13.35 -42.35 8.97
C GLN A 491 12.27 -42.98 9.84
N LEU A 492 11.22 -42.25 10.12
CA LEU A 492 10.02 -42.75 10.76
C LEU A 492 8.88 -42.80 9.73
N THR A 493 8.23 -43.92 9.66
CA THR A 493 7.03 -44.09 8.87
C THR A 493 5.92 -44.57 9.78
N GLU A 494 4.89 -43.78 9.91
CA GLU A 494 3.69 -44.08 10.70
C GLU A 494 2.51 -44.19 9.76
N VAL A 495 1.78 -45.27 9.90
CA VAL A 495 0.54 -45.51 9.19
C VAL A 495 -0.51 -45.86 10.21
N GLU A 496 -1.50 -45.03 10.37
CA GLU A 496 -2.51 -45.16 11.42
C GLU A 496 -3.45 -46.36 11.19
N HIS A 497 -3.56 -46.82 9.97
CA HIS A 497 -4.43 -47.92 9.64
C HIS A 497 -3.69 -49.02 8.86
N ASP A 498 -3.48 -48.91 7.55
CA ASP A 498 -2.93 -49.94 6.72
C ASP A 498 -1.76 -49.46 5.83
N GLU A 499 -0.80 -50.27 5.60
CA GLU A 499 0.28 -50.05 4.62
C GLU A 499 0.34 -51.18 3.60
N ASP A 500 0.19 -50.85 2.31
CA ASP A 500 0.38 -51.74 1.17
C ASP A 500 1.62 -51.41 0.36
N LYS A 501 2.42 -52.41 0.09
CA LYS A 501 3.61 -52.26 -0.76
C LYS A 501 3.60 -53.31 -1.87
N TRP A 502 3.56 -52.83 -3.11
CA TRP A 502 3.72 -53.66 -4.29
C TRP A 502 5.02 -53.32 -5.05
N VAL A 503 5.81 -54.33 -5.40
CA VAL A 503 7.05 -54.19 -6.14
C VAL A 503 6.98 -55.11 -7.34
N GLY A 504 6.99 -54.54 -8.55
CA GLY A 504 6.79 -55.26 -9.80
C GLY A 504 7.95 -56.14 -10.22
N ASN A 505 9.13 -55.97 -9.67
CA ASN A 505 10.31 -56.78 -9.98
C ASN A 505 11.04 -57.16 -8.70
N ASP A 506 12.22 -56.64 -8.44
CA ASP A 506 13.03 -57.04 -7.30
C ASP A 506 12.89 -56.10 -6.12
N ARG A 507 12.78 -56.64 -4.92
CA ARG A 507 12.90 -55.90 -3.66
C ARG A 507 14.15 -56.32 -2.93
N ARG A 508 15.03 -55.37 -2.61
CA ARG A 508 16.22 -55.59 -1.80
C ARG A 508 16.10 -54.77 -0.49
N LYS A 509 16.47 -55.40 0.61
CA LYS A 509 16.53 -54.77 1.91
C LYS A 509 17.87 -55.14 2.52
N THR A 510 18.62 -54.12 2.94
CA THR A 510 19.86 -54.25 3.64
C THR A 510 19.77 -53.51 4.96
N ILE A 511 20.13 -54.15 6.02
CA ILE A 511 20.15 -53.57 7.37
C ILE A 511 21.51 -53.94 7.99
N ASP A 512 22.30 -52.93 8.27
CA ASP A 512 23.67 -53.15 8.72
C ASP A 512 23.77 -53.64 10.18
N ARG A 513 22.73 -53.48 10.99
CA ARG A 513 22.71 -53.91 12.37
C ARG A 513 21.47 -54.73 12.68
N ASP A 514 20.47 -54.15 13.32
CA ASP A 514 19.38 -54.90 13.89
C ASP A 514 18.05 -54.53 13.23
N GLU A 515 17.22 -55.54 13.00
CA GLU A 515 15.82 -55.33 12.62
C GLU A 515 14.92 -55.94 13.72
N THR A 516 13.98 -55.15 14.17
CA THR A 516 12.91 -55.59 15.09
C THR A 516 11.55 -55.41 14.40
N SER A 517 10.81 -56.50 14.33
CA SER A 517 9.42 -56.47 13.85
C SER A 517 8.48 -56.94 14.97
N HIS A 518 7.52 -56.10 15.35
CA HIS A 518 6.52 -56.46 16.31
C HIS A 518 5.11 -56.39 15.68
N ILE A 519 4.52 -57.59 15.53
CA ILE A 519 3.20 -57.70 14.96
C ILE A 519 2.23 -58.17 16.05
N LYS A 520 1.38 -57.29 16.46
CA LYS A 520 0.47 -57.51 17.59
C LYS A 520 -0.60 -58.56 17.37
N ARG A 521 -0.83 -58.95 16.12
CA ARG A 521 -1.86 -59.93 15.73
C ARG A 521 -1.27 -61.01 14.82
N ASN A 522 -1.62 -61.03 13.57
CA ASN A 522 -1.28 -62.11 12.65
C ASN A 522 -0.25 -61.64 11.58
N ARG A 523 0.66 -62.47 11.23
CA ARG A 523 1.52 -62.36 10.07
C ARG A 523 1.30 -63.58 9.17
N THR A 524 1.07 -63.35 7.89
CA THR A 524 1.03 -64.37 6.88
C THR A 524 2.00 -64.01 5.77
N GLU A 525 2.75 -64.97 5.29
CA GLU A 525 3.71 -64.79 4.23
C GLU A 525 3.56 -65.93 3.22
N THR A 526 3.57 -65.64 1.92
CA THR A 526 3.46 -66.61 0.85
C THR A 526 4.51 -66.30 -0.22
N VAL A 527 5.25 -67.30 -0.65
CA VAL A 527 6.25 -67.23 -1.69
C VAL A 527 5.93 -68.23 -2.78
N ASP A 528 5.73 -67.76 -4.00
CA ASP A 528 5.24 -68.59 -5.11
C ASP A 528 6.22 -69.59 -5.63
N HIS A 529 7.49 -69.26 -5.57
CA HIS A 529 8.57 -70.16 -6.07
C HIS A 529 9.49 -70.55 -4.94
N ASP A 530 10.56 -69.84 -4.78
CA ASP A 530 11.59 -70.22 -3.83
C ASP A 530 11.71 -69.18 -2.73
N GLU A 531 11.57 -69.60 -1.51
CA GLU A 531 11.96 -68.82 -0.35
C GLU A 531 13.31 -69.33 0.14
N LYS A 532 14.26 -68.43 0.33
CA LYS A 532 15.54 -68.76 0.93
C LYS A 532 15.74 -67.87 2.15
N ILE A 533 15.74 -68.48 3.29
CA ILE A 533 16.08 -67.84 4.55
C ILE A 533 17.49 -68.29 4.94
N THR A 534 18.36 -67.34 5.18
CA THR A 534 19.72 -67.64 5.68
C THR A 534 19.93 -66.87 6.96
N ILE A 535 20.16 -67.57 8.03
CA ILE A 535 20.41 -67.00 9.35
C ILE A 535 21.78 -67.44 9.79
N GLY A 536 22.67 -66.47 10.04
CA GLY A 536 24.04 -66.77 10.45
C GLY A 536 24.14 -67.35 11.87
N ASP A 537 23.30 -66.86 12.75
CA ASP A 537 23.33 -67.36 14.13
C ASP A 537 22.00 -67.99 14.53
N ASN A 538 21.25 -67.41 15.42
CA ASN A 538 20.07 -68.03 15.99
C ASN A 538 18.77 -67.53 15.36
N ARG A 539 17.85 -68.45 15.09
CA ARG A 539 16.47 -68.19 14.81
C ARG A 539 15.64 -68.67 16.00
N THR A 540 14.89 -67.81 16.58
CA THR A 540 13.86 -68.14 17.56
C THR A 540 12.51 -67.90 16.98
N GLU A 541 11.66 -68.88 17.03
CA GLU A 541 10.27 -68.80 16.62
C GLU A 541 9.40 -69.29 17.79
N ASP A 542 8.46 -68.48 18.20
CA ASP A 542 7.57 -68.82 19.28
C ASP A 542 6.14 -68.64 18.78
N VAL A 543 5.41 -69.74 18.70
CA VAL A 543 4.04 -69.80 18.22
C VAL A 543 3.13 -70.15 19.39
N GLY A 544 2.49 -69.19 19.98
CA GLY A 544 1.67 -69.37 21.21
C GLY A 544 0.44 -70.26 21.03
N LYS A 545 0.00 -70.53 19.80
CA LYS A 545 -1.11 -71.47 19.51
C LYS A 545 -0.79 -72.33 18.30
N ASN A 546 -1.72 -72.46 17.40
CA ASN A 546 -1.58 -73.40 16.30
C ASN A 546 -0.74 -72.81 15.16
N GLU A 547 0.25 -73.52 14.77
CA GLU A 547 0.95 -73.33 13.51
C GLU A 547 0.37 -74.34 12.48
N SER A 548 0.10 -73.87 11.29
CA SER A 548 -0.32 -74.76 10.18
C SER A 548 0.50 -74.38 8.95
N ILE A 549 1.28 -75.30 8.49
CA ILE A 549 2.04 -75.16 7.26
C ILE A 549 1.42 -76.11 6.25
N THR A 550 0.93 -75.58 5.16
CA THR A 550 0.44 -76.36 4.03
C THR A 550 1.23 -76.02 2.79
N ILE A 551 1.86 -76.97 2.27
CA ILE A 551 2.58 -76.85 1.03
C ILE A 551 1.83 -77.66 -0.01
N GLY A 552 1.20 -77.04 -0.87
CA GLY A 552 0.50 -77.72 -1.96
C GLY A 552 0.50 -76.79 -3.15
N GLY A 553 0.64 -77.34 -4.23
CA GLY A 553 0.71 -76.71 -5.51
C GLY A 553 0.27 -75.23 -5.58
N ASP A 554 0.12 -74.79 -6.64
CA ASP A 554 -0.10 -73.41 -7.05
C ASP A 554 -1.01 -72.57 -6.16
N ARG A 555 -0.46 -72.00 -5.21
CA ARG A 555 -1.17 -71.04 -4.45
C ARG A 555 -0.61 -69.67 -4.71
N THR A 556 -1.17 -69.07 -5.65
CA THR A 556 -0.83 -67.73 -6.01
C THR A 556 -1.63 -66.79 -5.16
N LYS A 557 -1.13 -66.53 -4.05
CA LYS A 557 -1.79 -65.57 -3.21
C LYS A 557 -0.79 -64.56 -2.77
N HIS A 558 -0.99 -63.43 -3.22
CA HIS A 558 -0.02 -62.41 -2.87
C HIS A 558 -0.51 -61.57 -1.68
N VAL A 559 0.39 -60.84 -1.17
CA VAL A 559 0.26 -60.13 0.05
C VAL A 559 -0.99 -59.30 0.15
N VAL A 560 -1.34 -58.74 -0.90
CA VAL A 560 -2.54 -57.97 -1.00
C VAL A 560 -3.76 -58.70 -0.49
N ARG A 561 -3.72 -60.03 -0.70
CA ARG A 561 -4.86 -60.78 -0.25
C ARG A 561 -4.94 -60.88 1.24
N ASN A 562 -3.86 -61.06 1.85
CA ASN A 562 -3.88 -61.17 3.29
C ASN A 562 -4.23 -59.91 3.97
N GLU A 563 -3.71 -58.90 3.49
CA GLU A 563 -4.10 -57.65 3.96
C GLU A 563 -5.52 -57.41 3.74
N GLN A 564 -5.93 -57.74 2.65
CA GLN A 564 -7.30 -57.60 2.34
C GLN A 564 -8.18 -58.36 3.32
N ASP A 565 -7.81 -59.55 3.66
CA ASP A 565 -8.58 -60.33 4.60
C ASP A 565 -8.71 -59.71 5.98
N ASN A 566 -7.71 -58.99 6.33
CA ASN A 566 -7.73 -58.34 7.65
C ASN A 566 -8.50 -57.09 7.68
N ILE A 567 -8.50 -56.49 6.59
CA ILE A 567 -8.98 -55.16 6.52
C ILE A 567 -10.14 -55.07 5.63
N ASP A 568 -10.29 -56.18 5.04
CA ASP A 568 -11.01 -56.37 3.82
C ASP A 568 -12.28 -55.56 3.71
N MET A 569 -13.05 -55.55 4.65
CA MET A 569 -14.31 -54.83 4.50
C MET A 569 -14.11 -53.34 4.40
N ASN A 570 -13.31 -52.84 5.22
CA ASN A 570 -13.06 -51.41 5.19
C ASN A 570 -12.17 -51.07 4.04
N TRP A 571 -11.25 -51.95 3.78
CA TRP A 571 -10.32 -51.68 2.73
C TRP A 571 -10.90 -51.82 1.36
N SER A 572 -11.54 -52.86 1.12
CA SER A 572 -12.14 -53.04 -0.20
C SER A 572 -13.09 -51.90 -0.55
N THR A 573 -13.71 -51.43 0.47
CA THR A 573 -14.59 -50.35 0.25
C THR A 573 -13.89 -49.10 -0.09
N THR A 574 -12.90 -48.98 0.62
CA THR A 574 -12.19 -47.79 0.43
C THR A 574 -11.54 -47.75 -0.84
N VAL A 575 -11.06 -48.87 -0.97
CA VAL A 575 -10.25 -48.97 -1.93
C VAL A 575 -10.65 -48.38 -3.05
N ASN A 576 -11.34 -48.85 -3.15
CA ASN A 576 -11.40 -48.65 -4.27
C ASN A 576 -11.60 -47.35 -4.62
N MET A 577 -11.94 -47.15 -4.21
CA MET A 577 -12.08 -46.17 -4.54
C MET A 577 -11.45 -45.23 -4.53
N THR A 578 -11.45 -45.31 -3.95
CA THR A 578 -10.95 -44.27 -3.86
C THR A 578 -9.78 -44.04 -4.13
N LYS A 579 -9.57 -45.05 -4.03
CA LYS A 579 -8.47 -45.09 -4.21
C LYS A 579 -7.98 -44.36 -5.09
N THR A 580 -8.45 -44.61 -5.52
CA THR A 580 -8.03 -44.01 -6.27
C THR A 580 -7.79 -42.79 -6.04
N GLU A 581 -8.10 -42.93 -5.28
CA GLU A 581 -7.91 -42.08 -4.85
C GLU A 581 -6.96 -41.43 -4.97
N HIS A 582 -6.55 -41.80 -5.22
CA HIS A 582 -5.69 -41.28 -5.28
C HIS A 582 -5.40 -40.34 -5.43
N ILE A 583 -5.85 -40.48 -5.22
CA ILE A 583 -5.84 -39.78 -4.95
C ILE A 583 -5.10 -38.89 -5.04
N GLY A 584 -5.01 -39.35 -5.05
CA GLY A 584 -4.54 -38.74 -5.12
C GLY A 584 -4.18 -38.03 -5.47
N MET A 585 -4.13 -38.10 -5.54
CA MET A 585 -3.72 -37.42 -5.81
C MET A 585 -3.97 -36.81 -6.59
N ALA A 586 -4.41 -37.47 -6.61
CA ALA A 586 -4.59 -37.03 -7.21
C ALA A 586 -5.24 -36.21 -7.25
N TYR A 587 -5.46 -36.65 -6.57
CA TYR A 587 -5.99 -36.15 -6.43
C TYR A 587 -6.40 -35.36 -6.87
N VAL A 588 -6.38 -35.89 -6.97
CA VAL A 588 -6.64 -35.50 -7.36
C VAL A 588 -7.24 -34.87 -7.77
N GLN A 589 -7.52 -35.07 -7.65
CA GLN A 589 -8.05 -34.80 -7.92
C GLN A 589 -8.60 -34.35 -8.34
N ASN A 590 -8.79 -34.60 -8.47
CA ASN A 590 -9.53 -34.60 -9.12
C ASN A 590 -10.60 -34.49 -8.86
N VAL A 591 -10.58 -34.97 -8.24
CA VAL A 591 -11.28 -35.02 -7.99
C VAL A 591 -12.15 -34.32 -7.97
N GLY A 592 -12.19 -34.56 -7.96
CA GLY A 592 -12.79 -34.07 -7.91
C GLY A 592 -13.21 -33.26 -8.41
N MET A 593 -13.14 -33.30 -9.01
CA MET A 593 -13.61 -32.79 -9.53
C MET A 593 -14.56 -32.36 -9.36
N GLY A 594 -14.82 -33.20 -9.22
CA GLY A 594 -15.88 -32.79 -9.08
C GLY A 594 -16.19 -32.02 -8.05
N ARG A 595 -15.70 -32.41 -7.34
CA ARG A 595 -15.89 -31.86 -6.40
C ARG A 595 -15.59 -30.74 -6.52
N MET A 596 -15.23 -31.02 -7.07
CA MET A 596 -14.95 -30.27 -7.08
C MET A 596 -15.18 -29.32 -7.46
N GLU A 597 -15.37 -29.69 -8.01
CA GLU A 597 -15.77 -28.68 -8.61
C GLU A 597 -16.67 -27.89 -7.96
N ASN A 598 -17.43 -28.53 -7.39
CA ASN A 598 -18.32 -27.94 -6.62
C ASN A 598 -17.79 -27.15 -5.63
N VAL A 599 -17.04 -27.88 -5.07
CA VAL A 599 -16.21 -27.39 -4.17
C VAL A 599 -15.46 -26.36 -4.78
N GLY A 600 -15.08 -26.80 -5.85
CA GLY A 600 -14.34 -26.02 -6.64
C GLY A 600 -14.83 -24.68 -6.67
N LEU A 601 -16.04 -24.66 -6.73
CA LEU A 601 -16.52 -23.40 -6.74
C LEU A 601 -16.09 -22.61 -5.58
N GLY A 602 -16.41 -23.06 -4.52
CA GLY A 602 -15.98 -22.39 -3.34
C GLY A 602 -14.50 -22.53 -3.12
N TYR A 603 -14.10 -23.72 -3.34
CA TYR A 603 -12.71 -24.02 -3.20
C TYR A 603 -11.90 -23.39 -4.30
N ASP A 604 -12.40 -23.48 -5.47
CA ASP A 604 -11.81 -22.81 -6.57
C ASP A 604 -11.72 -21.34 -6.35
N LEU A 605 -12.61 -20.87 -5.59
CA LEU A 605 -12.51 -19.50 -5.20
C LEU A 605 -11.37 -19.24 -4.28
N ASN A 606 -11.05 -20.19 -3.53
CA ASN A 606 -9.93 -20.04 -2.66
C ASN A 606 -8.63 -20.23 -3.43
N VAL A 607 -8.64 -21.27 -4.11
CA VAL A 607 -7.69 -21.42 -5.16
C VAL A 607 -7.92 -20.33 -6.10
N GLY A 608 -9.13 -20.08 -6.16
CA GLY A 608 -9.61 -19.05 -6.90
C GLY A 608 -9.06 -17.72 -6.52
N GLY A 609 -8.60 -17.56 -5.38
CA GLY A 609 -7.82 -16.38 -5.19
C GLY A 609 -6.78 -16.27 -6.27
N ILE A 610 -6.23 -17.37 -6.55
CA ILE A 610 -5.30 -17.49 -7.65
C ILE A 610 -6.07 -17.66 -8.96
N MET A 611 -7.12 -18.39 -8.89
CA MET A 611 -8.01 -18.54 -10.04
C MET A 611 -8.73 -17.25 -10.37
N ALA A 612 -9.14 -16.55 -9.39
CA ALA A 612 -9.67 -15.22 -9.59
C ALA A 612 -8.63 -14.36 -10.29
N THR A 613 -7.41 -14.62 -10.01
CA THR A 613 -6.33 -13.96 -10.73
C THR A 613 -6.26 -14.45 -12.17
N ILE A 614 -6.48 -15.72 -12.36
CA ILE A 614 -6.35 -16.36 -13.66
C ILE A 614 -7.65 -16.22 -14.46
N VAL A 615 -8.65 -16.67 -13.82
CA VAL A 615 -9.96 -16.80 -14.41
C VAL A 615 -10.80 -15.66 -13.96
N GLY A 616 -10.28 -15.10 -12.96
CA GLY A 616 -11.08 -14.36 -12.09
C GLY A 616 -11.54 -13.05 -12.62
N VAL A 617 -11.03 -12.70 -13.73
CA VAL A 617 -11.50 -11.48 -14.36
C VAL A 617 -13.02 -11.45 -14.44
N ASN A 618 -13.58 -12.51 -14.91
CA ASN A 618 -15.02 -12.57 -14.99
C ASN A 618 -15.68 -13.01 -13.70
N GLN A 619 -15.00 -13.75 -12.94
CA GLN A 619 -15.51 -14.30 -11.71
C GLN A 619 -15.47 -13.28 -10.57
N VAL A 620 -14.41 -12.56 -10.46
CA VAL A 620 -14.33 -11.44 -9.53
C VAL A 620 -15.41 -10.43 -9.85
N THR A 621 -15.67 -10.23 -11.10
CA THR A 621 -16.76 -9.37 -11.54
C THR A 621 -18.13 -9.90 -11.14
N LYS A 622 -18.26 -11.21 -11.02
CA LYS A 622 -19.54 -11.84 -10.67
C LYS A 622 -19.78 -11.95 -9.19
N VAL A 623 -18.75 -12.09 -8.44
CA VAL A 623 -18.88 -12.53 -7.09
C VAL A 623 -19.17 -11.43 -6.12
N GLY A 624 -19.03 -10.31 -6.43
CA GLY A 624 -19.15 -9.63 -5.31
C GLY A 624 -19.44 -8.22 -5.11
N ASN A 625 -19.58 -7.94 -3.90
CA ASN A 625 -19.81 -6.59 -3.45
C ASN A 625 -18.51 -5.76 -3.37
N SER A 626 -17.38 -6.40 -3.45
CA SER A 626 -16.12 -5.68 -3.47
C SER A 626 -15.20 -6.34 -4.46
N ILE A 627 -14.95 -5.63 -5.50
CA ILE A 627 -14.02 -6.05 -6.52
C ILE A 627 -12.75 -5.25 -6.34
N SER A 628 -11.70 -5.93 -5.99
CA SER A 628 -10.39 -5.37 -6.21
C SER A 628 -9.93 -5.83 -7.58
N ILE A 629 -10.01 -4.97 -8.53
CA ILE A 629 -9.54 -5.26 -9.87
C ILE A 629 -8.20 -4.58 -10.06
N THR A 630 -7.17 -5.35 -10.05
CA THR A 630 -5.87 -4.88 -10.47
C THR A 630 -5.59 -5.48 -11.82
N ALA A 631 -5.66 -4.69 -12.83
CA ALA A 631 -5.28 -5.10 -14.16
C ALA A 631 -3.94 -4.46 -14.49
N GLY A 632 -3.04 -5.22 -15.04
CA GLY A 632 -1.78 -4.68 -15.53
C GLY A 632 -2.01 -3.62 -16.60
N ASP A 633 -3.02 -3.82 -17.39
CA ASP A 633 -3.33 -2.90 -18.47
C ASP A 633 -4.49 -1.97 -18.14
N GLU A 634 -5.46 -2.48 -17.41
CA GLU A 634 -6.64 -1.70 -17.12
C GLU A 634 -7.34 -2.21 -15.85
N LEU A 635 -7.59 -1.31 -14.94
CA LEU A 635 -8.51 -1.47 -13.83
C LEU A 635 -9.72 -0.58 -14.09
N SER A 636 -10.87 -1.16 -14.21
CA SER A 636 -12.10 -0.42 -14.35
C SER A 636 -13.05 -0.73 -13.20
N ILE A 637 -13.40 0.27 -12.46
CA ILE A 637 -14.44 0.19 -11.42
C ILE A 637 -15.59 1.07 -11.87
N THR A 638 -16.72 0.46 -12.16
CA THR A 638 -17.90 1.20 -12.61
C THR A 638 -19.01 1.07 -11.58
N VAL A 639 -19.52 2.17 -11.14
CA VAL A 639 -20.65 2.24 -10.20
C VAL A 639 -21.72 3.16 -10.79
N GLY A 640 -22.77 2.58 -11.31
CA GLY A 640 -23.82 3.33 -11.98
C GLY A 640 -23.31 4.10 -13.17
N GLN A 641 -23.34 5.40 -13.07
CA GLN A 641 -22.79 6.28 -14.11
C GLN A 641 -21.36 6.74 -13.83
N ALA A 642 -20.79 6.24 -12.75
CA ALA A 642 -19.43 6.55 -12.42
C ALA A 642 -18.51 5.38 -12.74
N SER A 643 -17.35 5.66 -13.28
CA SER A 643 -16.33 4.66 -13.55
C SER A 643 -14.95 5.16 -13.15
N LEU A 644 -14.17 4.27 -12.59
CA LEU A 644 -12.74 4.42 -12.44
C LEU A 644 -12.08 3.47 -13.44
N LEU A 645 -11.34 4.02 -14.35
CA LEU A 645 -10.55 3.26 -15.31
C LEU A 645 -9.08 3.59 -15.11
N MET A 646 -8.30 2.59 -14.86
CA MET A 646 -6.85 2.71 -14.75
C MET A 646 -6.21 1.83 -15.81
N LYS A 647 -5.30 2.39 -16.58
CA LYS A 647 -4.57 1.69 -17.64
C LYS A 647 -3.08 1.66 -17.38
N SER A 648 -2.44 0.68 -17.95
CA SER A 648 -0.98 0.50 -17.86
C SER A 648 -0.17 1.65 -18.46
N ASP A 649 -0.76 2.40 -19.35
CA ASP A 649 -0.15 3.61 -19.91
C ASP A 649 -0.18 4.82 -18.94
N GLY A 650 -0.67 4.59 -17.72
CA GLY A 650 -0.82 5.63 -16.72
C GLY A 650 -2.14 6.39 -16.81
N THR A 651 -3.01 6.03 -17.71
CA THR A 651 -4.31 6.65 -17.82
C THR A 651 -5.19 6.25 -16.66
N ILE A 652 -5.65 7.21 -15.90
CA ILE A 652 -6.69 7.04 -14.90
C ILE A 652 -7.86 7.93 -15.33
N ALA A 653 -8.95 7.30 -15.70
CA ALA A 653 -10.17 7.99 -16.03
C ALA A 653 -11.22 7.69 -14.98
N ILE A 654 -11.75 8.74 -14.41
CA ILE A 654 -12.83 8.63 -13.44
C ILE A 654 -14.02 9.40 -14.01
N ASN A 655 -15.10 8.70 -14.22
CA ASN A 655 -16.33 9.28 -14.70
C ASN A 655 -17.43 9.07 -13.68
N GLY A 656 -18.23 10.07 -13.48
CA GLY A 656 -19.35 9.99 -12.55
C GLY A 656 -20.21 11.23 -12.58
N HIS A 657 -21.37 11.14 -11.99
CA HIS A 657 -22.24 12.30 -11.85
C HIS A 657 -21.62 13.37 -10.98
N THR A 658 -20.88 12.92 -10.01
CA THR A 658 -20.13 13.82 -9.15
C THR A 658 -18.83 13.12 -8.87
N PHE A 659 -17.82 13.54 -9.53
CA PHE A 659 -16.49 13.12 -9.19
C PHE A 659 -15.78 14.28 -8.54
N SER A 660 -15.76 14.23 -7.25
CA SER A 660 -14.99 15.19 -6.50
C SER A 660 -13.62 14.60 -6.25
N VAL A 661 -12.73 14.86 -7.09
CA VAL A 661 -11.34 14.72 -6.77
C VAL A 661 -10.92 16.05 -6.20
N GLY A 662 -10.81 16.08 -4.93
CA GLY A 662 -10.17 17.20 -4.26
C GLY A 662 -8.68 17.14 -4.46
N THR A 663 -8.30 17.04 -5.66
CA THR A 663 -6.92 16.93 -6.01
C THR A 663 -6.54 18.20 -6.68
N SER A 664 -5.33 18.44 -6.62
CA SER A 664 -4.61 19.45 -7.34
C SER A 664 -5.32 20.03 -8.56
N ASP A 665 -4.90 21.13 -8.93
CA ASP A 665 -5.29 21.95 -10.05
C ASP A 665 -5.59 21.25 -11.36
N GLN A 666 -5.09 20.10 -11.53
CA GLN A 666 -5.30 19.28 -12.69
C GLN A 666 -6.16 18.09 -12.33
N GLN A 667 -7.31 18.34 -11.97
CA GLN A 667 -8.29 17.32 -12.09
C GLN A 667 -8.56 17.15 -13.57
N ASN A 668 -7.88 16.23 -14.12
CA ASN A 668 -8.30 15.71 -15.38
C ASN A 668 -9.56 14.90 -15.19
N PHE A 669 -10.57 15.55 -14.78
CA PHE A 669 -11.87 14.98 -14.83
C PHE A 669 -12.28 15.02 -16.28
N SER A 670 -12.10 13.96 -16.90
CA SER A 670 -12.57 13.78 -18.25
C SER A 670 -14.05 13.48 -18.32
N ALA A 671 -14.79 13.81 -17.34
CA ALA A 671 -16.21 13.85 -17.55
C ALA A 671 -16.47 14.98 -18.53
N ASP A 672 -16.88 14.62 -19.66
CA ASP A 672 -17.20 15.56 -20.71
C ASP A 672 -16.08 16.55 -21.07
N GLY A 673 -14.89 16.14 -20.87
CA GLY A 673 -13.73 16.87 -21.34
C GLY A 673 -13.50 18.25 -20.74
N ASN A 674 -14.55 18.78 -20.21
CA ASN A 674 -14.53 20.14 -19.74
C ASN A 674 -13.99 20.33 -18.33
N ILE A 675 -13.88 19.25 -17.60
CA ILE A 675 -13.48 19.40 -16.20
C ILE A 675 -12.00 19.76 -16.13
N THR A 676 -11.19 19.18 -16.97
CA THR A 676 -9.77 19.51 -17.05
C THR A 676 -9.57 20.95 -17.48
N MET A 677 -10.27 21.32 -18.48
CA MET A 677 -10.21 22.67 -18.96
C MET A 677 -10.93 23.63 -18.02
N LYS A 678 -11.98 23.15 -17.42
CA LYS A 678 -12.69 23.97 -16.46
C LYS A 678 -11.97 24.13 -15.15
N ALA A 679 -11.26 23.10 -14.71
CA ALA A 679 -10.45 23.28 -13.54
C ALA A 679 -9.46 24.42 -13.79
N LYS A 680 -8.71 24.32 -14.81
CA LYS A 680 -7.81 25.41 -15.17
C LYS A 680 -8.52 26.67 -15.55
N LYS A 681 -9.62 26.56 -16.24
CA LYS A 681 -10.37 27.72 -16.66
C LYS A 681 -11.25 28.32 -15.59
N ILE A 682 -11.77 27.50 -14.74
CA ILE A 682 -12.52 27.99 -13.57
C ILE A 682 -11.56 28.64 -12.61
N GLN A 683 -10.34 28.17 -12.62
CA GLN A 683 -9.28 28.81 -11.89
C GLN A 683 -8.69 30.00 -12.63
N GLU A 684 -8.84 30.00 -13.89
CA GLU A 684 -8.44 31.11 -14.76
C GLU A 684 -9.44 32.25 -14.77
N ASN A 685 -10.59 32.06 -14.17
CA ASN A 685 -11.62 33.10 -14.11
C ASN A 685 -11.55 33.87 -12.80
#